data_933e28fda935941c50f4b972f22b9a7e
#
_entry.id   933e28fda935941c50f4b972f22b9a7e
#
_cell.length_a   1.000
_cell.length_b   1.000
_cell.length_c   1.000
_cell.angle_alpha   90.00
_cell.angle_beta   90.00
_cell.angle_gamma   90.00
#
_symmetry.space_group_name_H-M   'P 1'
#
loop_
_entity.id
_entity.type
_entity.pdbx_description
1 polymer ?
#
loop_
_entity_poly.entity_id
_entity_poly.type
_entity_poly.pdbx_seq_one_letter_code
_entity_poly.pdbx_strand_id
1 'polypeptide(L)'
;MTTLSFSSQRERMNRDSIVDVVDMKQIVYLVVVMLAAMMPAALASDEYLVERVDPPMVPLPPDTSSILDVQQNSGTTEYTLVTKWGTKAYAKDGDLDRPSGIAVDAAGNVYVTDTWNSRIQKFDSDGNLLAKWGDWSLESGGFELPVDIAIDVAGNIYVVEEINHRIQKFDSSGNYLTMWGSKGSGDGEFQWPSGIAVDTAGNVYVADPVNCRIQKFDSSGNFLMKWGSWGWRDGEFQYPTDVAVDVAGNVYVADHHNCRIQKFDSSGNFLMKWRLDNPSYNPGDKDLKCTSITVDTPGNIYVYNGDRIQKFDNSGNLLAMWGSQGTGDGEFISSSIYVGIVVDASNNIYVTDSENHSVQKFDSSGNFLEKWESEAPRNDEFLYPSGAAIDAAGNIYVADTWNHRIQKFDDSGNYLSTLGSLGLGDGEFQYEVPGIGIDASGNIYVLEGIRIKKFDGFGNFLTKWGSEGSGDGEFGWPQGFAVDASGIVYVADTNNHRIQKFDSSGNLLTTWGSRGNRSGEFQYPWGIGVDVAGDVYVADTYNHRIQKFDGSGNFLATWGSEGSGDGEFQYPWGVAIDGSGDVYVADNVNHRIQKFDSSGNFLTAWGSRGPEDGEFEWPTCVVVDVSGNIYVVDNGNHRIQKFAPAAATPAAFTTNTTGGPVPLVVLFTDTSAGDPTAWFWTFGDGNTSSDQHPIHTYTAPGTYTVNLTVSTATGSAALSRPGYITVTAPKGDVTGDGIVDISDVSKVAYMVVGKEPEDLAADFNQNGKVDIGDAAKIAYYFVGKIEVL
;
A
#
# COMPACT_ATOMS: atom_id res chain seq x y z
N MET A 1 -37.72 -18.85 43.74
CA MET A 1 -37.20 -18.76 45.13
C MET A 1 -35.77 -19.19 45.10
N THR A 2 -34.87 -18.28 45.20
CA THR A 2 -33.74 -18.16 46.09
C THR A 2 -32.91 -16.95 45.64
N THR A 3 -33.07 -15.87 46.39
CA THR A 3 -32.30 -14.64 46.35
C THR A 3 -30.89 -14.90 46.90
N LEU A 4 -29.86 -14.43 46.21
CA LEU A 4 -28.54 -14.22 46.78
C LEU A 4 -28.15 -12.75 46.64
N SER A 5 -28.04 -12.11 47.80
CA SER A 5 -27.58 -10.77 48.07
C SER A 5 -26.06 -10.73 47.95
N PHE A 6 -25.53 -9.69 47.31
CA PHE A 6 -24.11 -9.31 47.41
C PHE A 6 -24.00 -8.04 48.24
N SER A 7 -23.30 -8.20 49.37
CA SER A 7 -22.95 -7.14 50.27
C SER A 7 -21.65 -6.46 49.81
N SER A 8 -21.65 -5.17 50.00
CA SER A 8 -20.54 -4.22 49.81
C SER A 8 -19.29 -4.55 50.66
N GLN A 9 -18.11 -4.54 50.06
CA GLN A 9 -16.86 -4.17 50.73
C GLN A 9 -16.11 -3.12 49.89
N ARG A 10 -16.07 -1.92 50.48
CA ARG A 10 -15.12 -0.87 50.10
C ARG A 10 -13.83 -1.17 50.83
N GLU A 11 -12.76 -1.39 50.10
CA GLU A 11 -11.41 -1.20 50.64
C GLU A 11 -10.67 -0.15 49.77
N ARG A 12 -10.11 0.82 50.51
CA ARG A 12 -9.26 1.88 50.00
C ARG A 12 -7.89 1.28 49.66
N MET A 13 -7.39 1.46 48.45
CA MET A 13 -5.98 1.36 48.18
C MET A 13 -5.41 2.66 47.63
N ASN A 14 -4.22 2.92 48.11
CA ASN A 14 -3.43 4.13 47.95
C ASN A 14 -3.03 4.44 46.50
N ARG A 15 -2.93 5.73 46.25
CA ARG A 15 -2.20 6.30 45.12
C ARG A 15 -0.72 5.95 45.22
N ASP A 16 -0.14 5.43 44.17
CA ASP A 16 1.16 5.71 43.58
C ASP A 16 1.62 4.48 42.80
N SER A 17 1.28 4.44 41.53
CA SER A 17 2.13 3.86 40.48
C SER A 17 1.59 4.36 39.12
N ILE A 18 2.47 5.00 38.41
CA ILE A 18 2.35 5.41 37.01
C ILE A 18 2.07 4.14 36.20
N VAL A 19 0.87 4.05 35.66
CA VAL A 19 0.52 3.07 34.63
C VAL A 19 0.39 3.84 33.34
N ASP A 20 1.17 3.43 32.38
CA ASP A 20 1.21 3.90 31.02
C ASP A 20 -0.20 4.09 30.45
N VAL A 21 -0.38 5.22 29.78
CA VAL A 21 -1.57 5.54 29.00
C VAL A 21 -1.55 4.64 27.75
N VAL A 22 -2.07 3.43 27.90
CA VAL A 22 -2.45 2.60 26.75
C VAL A 22 -3.67 3.25 26.13
N ASP A 23 -3.51 3.64 24.89
CA ASP A 23 -4.42 4.43 24.11
C ASP A 23 -5.85 3.85 24.11
N MET A 24 -6.79 4.61 24.68
CA MET A 24 -8.22 4.23 24.72
C MET A 24 -8.82 4.05 23.31
N LYS A 25 -8.17 4.52 22.27
CA LYS A 25 -8.59 4.33 20.87
C LYS A 25 -8.44 2.88 20.41
N GLN A 26 -7.40 2.17 20.86
CA GLN A 26 -7.25 0.74 20.58
C GLN A 26 -8.32 -0.09 21.30
N ILE A 27 -8.73 0.33 22.51
CA ILE A 27 -9.78 -0.37 23.26
C ILE A 27 -11.17 -0.13 22.64
N VAL A 28 -11.45 1.07 22.13
CA VAL A 28 -12.74 1.37 21.47
C VAL A 28 -12.81 0.66 20.10
N TYR A 29 -11.71 0.57 19.37
CA TYR A 29 -11.66 -0.20 18.12
C TYR A 29 -11.87 -1.70 18.35
N LEU A 30 -11.24 -2.27 19.39
CA LEU A 30 -11.52 -3.66 19.81
C LEU A 30 -12.98 -3.87 20.26
N VAL A 31 -13.60 -2.89 20.91
CA VAL A 31 -14.98 -2.99 21.38
C VAL A 31 -15.98 -2.87 20.23
N VAL A 32 -15.73 -2.05 19.21
CA VAL A 32 -16.61 -1.95 18.04
C VAL A 32 -16.49 -3.20 17.17
N VAL A 33 -15.30 -3.75 16.99
CA VAL A 33 -15.09 -5.04 16.29
C VAL A 33 -15.64 -6.22 17.12
N MET A 34 -15.54 -6.19 18.45
CA MET A 34 -16.15 -7.21 19.31
C MET A 34 -17.68 -7.11 19.42
N LEU A 35 -18.26 -5.92 19.27
CA LEU A 35 -19.74 -5.77 19.24
C LEU A 35 -20.34 -6.19 17.91
N ALA A 36 -19.62 -6.05 16.80
CA ALA A 36 -20.01 -6.64 15.52
C ALA A 36 -19.89 -8.18 15.52
N ALA A 37 -18.95 -8.74 16.31
CA ALA A 37 -18.74 -10.19 16.45
C ALA A 37 -19.62 -10.85 17.52
N MET A 38 -20.42 -10.09 18.29
CA MET A 38 -21.27 -10.62 19.38
C MET A 38 -22.77 -10.55 19.09
N MET A 39 -23.20 -10.53 17.83
CA MET A 39 -24.61 -10.83 17.55
C MET A 39 -24.81 -12.33 17.50
N PRO A 40 -25.80 -12.87 18.27
CA PRO A 40 -26.02 -14.31 18.34
C PRO A 40 -26.54 -14.83 17.00
N ALA A 41 -25.94 -15.93 16.53
CA ALA A 41 -26.44 -16.74 15.43
C ALA A 41 -27.81 -17.32 15.81
N ALA A 42 -28.86 -16.62 15.50
CA ALA A 42 -30.21 -17.15 15.46
C ALA A 42 -31.00 -16.24 14.49
N LEU A 43 -31.00 -16.67 13.26
CA LEU A 43 -32.10 -16.67 12.28
C LEU A 43 -31.48 -16.95 10.92
N ALA A 44 -31.35 -18.20 10.59
CA ALA A 44 -31.05 -18.67 9.24
C ALA A 44 -32.33 -18.57 8.41
N SER A 45 -32.17 -18.03 7.26
CA SER A 45 -32.96 -18.02 6.04
C SER A 45 -33.45 -16.62 5.69
N ASP A 46 -32.74 -15.99 4.80
CA ASP A 46 -33.19 -15.32 3.60
C ASP A 46 -32.01 -14.47 3.02
N GLU A 47 -31.92 -14.45 1.71
CA GLU A 47 -30.86 -13.81 0.91
C GLU A 47 -30.52 -12.39 1.41
N TYR A 48 -29.37 -12.23 2.06
CA TYR A 48 -28.85 -10.93 2.46
C TYR A 48 -27.96 -10.40 1.36
N LEU A 49 -28.40 -9.33 0.70
CA LEU A 49 -27.48 -8.31 0.21
C LEU A 49 -26.77 -7.73 1.43
N VAL A 50 -25.53 -8.11 1.63
CA VAL A 50 -24.68 -7.57 2.70
C VAL A 50 -24.48 -6.10 2.42
N GLU A 51 -24.91 -5.23 3.34
CA GLU A 51 -24.42 -3.85 3.35
C GLU A 51 -22.89 -3.90 3.23
N ARG A 52 -22.38 -3.20 2.21
CA ARG A 52 -20.96 -2.95 2.05
C ARG A 52 -20.48 -2.22 3.30
N VAL A 53 -20.00 -2.96 4.29
CA VAL A 53 -19.10 -2.38 5.27
C VAL A 53 -17.81 -2.25 4.49
N ASP A 54 -17.53 -1.06 3.98
CA ASP A 54 -16.20 -0.75 3.46
C ASP A 54 -15.19 -1.29 4.48
N PRO A 55 -14.14 -1.99 4.06
CA PRO A 55 -13.15 -2.45 5.00
C PRO A 55 -12.77 -1.23 5.82
N PRO A 56 -12.75 -1.31 7.16
CA PRO A 56 -12.48 -0.14 7.96
C PRO A 56 -11.18 0.44 7.45
N MET A 57 -11.25 1.64 6.87
CA MET A 57 -10.05 2.41 6.62
C MET A 57 -9.31 2.41 7.94
N VAL A 58 -8.10 1.88 7.96
CA VAL A 58 -7.27 1.94 9.16
C VAL A 58 -7.25 3.42 9.54
N PRO A 59 -7.85 3.84 10.67
CA PRO A 59 -7.81 5.26 11.04
C PRO A 59 -6.33 5.61 11.09
N LEU A 60 -5.93 6.65 10.38
CA LEU A 60 -4.59 7.19 10.47
C LEU A 60 -4.23 7.35 11.93
N PRO A 61 -3.14 6.77 12.41
CA PRO A 61 -2.68 7.08 13.76
C PRO A 61 -2.48 8.60 13.82
N PRO A 62 -2.86 9.27 14.91
CA PRO A 62 -2.61 10.69 15.05
C PRO A 62 -1.12 10.93 14.86
N ASP A 63 -0.82 11.96 14.08
CA ASP A 63 0.54 12.43 13.83
C ASP A 63 1.30 12.54 15.16
N THR A 64 2.16 11.56 15.40
CA THR A 64 3.17 11.63 16.46
C THR A 64 4.46 12.18 15.86
N SER A 65 4.40 13.41 15.35
CA SER A 65 5.58 14.15 14.87
C SER A 65 6.56 14.48 15.99
N SER A 66 6.55 13.76 17.10
CA SER A 66 7.47 13.95 18.22
C SER A 66 7.89 12.66 18.90
N ILE A 67 8.17 11.59 18.15
CA ILE A 67 8.88 10.43 18.71
C ILE A 67 9.95 9.99 17.73
N LEU A 68 11.17 10.39 18.09
CA LEU A 68 12.45 9.81 17.71
C LEU A 68 12.78 9.78 16.20
N ASP A 69 13.70 10.68 15.85
CA ASP A 69 14.76 10.36 14.90
C ASP A 69 15.30 8.95 15.22
N VAL A 70 14.69 7.94 14.64
CA VAL A 70 15.36 6.67 14.45
C VAL A 70 16.48 7.01 13.47
N GLN A 71 17.68 7.07 13.98
CA GLN A 71 18.88 7.19 13.15
C GLN A 71 18.68 6.29 11.94
N GLN A 72 18.63 6.91 10.76
CA GLN A 72 18.84 6.19 9.51
C GLN A 72 20.11 5.38 9.73
N ASN A 73 19.92 4.09 9.86
CA ASN A 73 21.04 3.17 9.76
C ASN A 73 21.52 3.33 8.33
N SER A 74 22.60 4.06 8.12
CA SER A 74 23.27 4.20 6.83
C SER A 74 23.96 2.89 6.43
N GLY A 75 23.26 1.78 6.63
CA GLY A 75 23.58 0.51 6.01
C GLY A 75 23.37 0.67 4.52
N THR A 76 24.37 0.30 3.74
CA THR A 76 24.31 0.19 2.29
C THR A 76 23.04 -0.55 1.92
N THR A 77 22.09 0.13 1.25
CA THR A 77 20.82 -0.47 0.84
C THR A 77 21.11 -1.61 -0.12
N GLU A 78 20.73 -2.83 0.23
CA GLU A 78 20.86 -4.04 -0.60
C GLU A 78 20.10 -3.89 -1.94
N TYR A 79 19.12 -2.98 -1.96
CA TYR A 79 18.26 -2.69 -3.11
C TYR A 79 18.29 -1.20 -3.45
N THR A 80 18.33 -0.89 -4.75
CA THR A 80 18.24 0.47 -5.28
C THR A 80 16.98 0.63 -6.10
N LEU A 81 16.28 1.77 -5.94
CA LEU A 81 15.13 2.11 -6.79
C LEU A 81 15.59 2.23 -8.24
N VAL A 82 14.90 1.53 -9.14
CA VAL A 82 15.17 1.55 -10.58
C VAL A 82 14.21 2.48 -11.30
N THR A 83 12.91 2.31 -11.03
CA THR A 83 11.83 3.12 -11.62
C THR A 83 10.57 3.03 -10.76
N LYS A 84 9.67 3.96 -11.02
CA LYS A 84 8.31 3.93 -10.44
C LYS A 84 7.32 4.37 -11.50
N TRP A 85 6.09 3.92 -11.40
CA TRP A 85 4.97 4.37 -12.24
C TRP A 85 3.65 4.29 -11.48
N GLY A 86 2.67 4.99 -12.00
CA GLY A 86 1.36 5.15 -11.39
C GLY A 86 1.20 6.52 -10.75
N THR A 87 0.00 7.03 -10.85
CA THR A 87 -0.45 8.26 -10.20
C THR A 87 -1.86 8.05 -9.68
N LYS A 88 -2.29 8.82 -8.68
CA LYS A 88 -3.65 8.74 -8.16
C LYS A 88 -4.65 9.09 -9.25
N ALA A 89 -5.61 8.20 -9.50
CA ALA A 89 -6.77 8.49 -10.35
C ALA A 89 -7.61 9.63 -9.74
N TYR A 90 -8.33 10.37 -10.59
CA TYR A 90 -9.22 11.48 -10.20
C TYR A 90 -8.57 12.63 -9.42
N ALA A 91 -7.24 12.76 -9.42
CA ALA A 91 -6.54 13.78 -8.64
C ALA A 91 -6.44 15.16 -9.32
N LYS A 92 -6.79 15.26 -10.62
CA LYS A 92 -6.69 16.51 -11.36
C LYS A 92 -7.70 17.55 -10.89
N ASP A 93 -7.44 18.79 -11.28
CA ASP A 93 -8.36 19.90 -11.07
C ASP A 93 -9.60 19.71 -11.96
N GLY A 94 -10.77 19.74 -11.35
CA GLY A 94 -12.04 19.43 -12.01
C GLY A 94 -12.50 17.99 -11.86
N ASP A 95 -11.57 17.03 -11.69
CA ASP A 95 -11.94 15.65 -11.36
C ASP A 95 -12.46 15.57 -9.92
N LEU A 96 -13.41 14.69 -9.69
CA LEU A 96 -14.01 14.41 -8.40
C LEU A 96 -13.72 12.97 -7.99
N ASP A 97 -13.27 12.77 -6.75
CA ASP A 97 -13.08 11.45 -6.18
C ASP A 97 -14.08 11.23 -5.04
N ARG A 98 -15.13 10.44 -5.31
CA ARG A 98 -16.25 10.18 -4.40
C ARG A 98 -16.81 11.47 -3.77
N PRO A 99 -17.34 12.38 -4.58
CA PRO A 99 -17.94 13.60 -4.09
C PRO A 99 -19.12 13.29 -3.18
N SER A 100 -19.28 14.03 -2.08
CA SER A 100 -20.33 13.82 -1.08
C SER A 100 -21.26 15.02 -0.98
N GLY A 101 -20.92 16.03 -0.19
CA GLY A 101 -21.74 17.23 0.03
C GLY A 101 -21.75 18.18 -1.17
N ILE A 102 -22.84 18.89 -1.33
CA ILE A 102 -23.03 19.85 -2.42
C ILE A 102 -23.86 21.05 -1.94
N ALA A 103 -23.43 22.25 -2.32
CA ALA A 103 -24.17 23.49 -2.05
C ALA A 103 -24.11 24.43 -3.26
N VAL A 104 -25.08 25.33 -3.37
CA VAL A 104 -25.17 26.33 -4.44
C VAL A 104 -25.27 27.72 -3.84
N ASP A 105 -24.44 28.66 -4.34
CA ASP A 105 -24.53 30.06 -3.92
C ASP A 105 -25.62 30.84 -4.70
N ALA A 106 -25.93 32.08 -4.27
CA ALA A 106 -26.94 32.91 -4.91
C ALA A 106 -26.61 33.28 -6.38
N ALA A 107 -25.37 33.13 -6.82
CA ALA A 107 -24.94 33.37 -8.19
C ALA A 107 -25.09 32.11 -9.08
N GLY A 108 -25.46 30.97 -8.51
CA GLY A 108 -25.59 29.69 -9.20
C GLY A 108 -24.26 28.89 -9.27
N ASN A 109 -23.22 29.30 -8.55
CA ASN A 109 -22.01 28.51 -8.47
C ASN A 109 -22.21 27.30 -7.53
N VAL A 110 -21.70 26.17 -7.93
CA VAL A 110 -21.85 24.88 -7.22
C VAL A 110 -20.56 24.55 -6.49
N TYR A 111 -20.68 24.24 -5.23
CA TYR A 111 -19.57 23.85 -4.37
C TYR A 111 -19.73 22.39 -3.99
N VAL A 112 -18.69 21.61 -4.18
CA VAL A 112 -18.69 20.15 -3.96
C VAL A 112 -17.58 19.79 -2.98
N THR A 113 -17.90 18.98 -2.00
CA THR A 113 -16.87 18.29 -1.21
C THR A 113 -16.32 17.16 -2.07
N ASP A 114 -15.09 17.29 -2.48
CA ASP A 114 -14.32 16.27 -3.20
C ASP A 114 -13.64 15.41 -2.14
N THR A 115 -14.45 14.53 -1.53
CA THR A 115 -14.23 13.93 -0.22
C THR A 115 -12.94 13.14 -0.14
N TRP A 116 -12.66 12.28 -1.11
CA TRP A 116 -11.47 11.43 -1.13
C TRP A 116 -10.21 12.15 -1.63
N ASN A 117 -10.37 13.33 -2.21
CA ASN A 117 -9.27 14.25 -2.50
C ASN A 117 -9.04 15.27 -1.38
N SER A 118 -9.82 15.21 -0.27
CA SER A 118 -9.68 16.08 0.90
C SER A 118 -9.70 17.57 0.54
N ARG A 119 -10.57 17.95 -0.40
CA ARG A 119 -10.66 19.33 -0.89
C ARG A 119 -12.09 19.74 -1.18
N ILE A 120 -12.31 21.04 -1.34
CA ILE A 120 -13.55 21.62 -1.88
C ILE A 120 -13.26 22.11 -3.29
N GLN A 121 -14.16 21.84 -4.22
CA GLN A 121 -14.11 22.42 -5.56
C GLN A 121 -15.36 23.26 -5.81
N LYS A 122 -15.15 24.41 -6.46
CA LYS A 122 -16.22 25.34 -6.89
C LYS A 122 -16.30 25.34 -8.40
N PHE A 123 -17.51 25.15 -8.91
CA PHE A 123 -17.84 25.13 -10.34
C PHE A 123 -18.84 26.24 -10.65
N ASP A 124 -18.92 26.65 -11.92
CA ASP A 124 -20.08 27.39 -12.42
C ASP A 124 -21.27 26.46 -12.65
N SER A 125 -22.41 27.00 -13.10
CA SER A 125 -23.63 26.21 -13.37
C SER A 125 -23.50 25.20 -14.52
N ASP A 126 -22.45 25.33 -15.34
CA ASP A 126 -22.17 24.50 -16.50
C ASP A 126 -20.99 23.51 -16.21
N GLY A 127 -20.58 23.37 -14.97
CA GLY A 127 -19.56 22.41 -14.53
C GLY A 127 -18.12 22.83 -14.78
N ASN A 128 -17.86 24.09 -15.17
CA ASN A 128 -16.48 24.54 -15.34
C ASN A 128 -15.88 24.90 -13.98
N LEU A 129 -14.68 24.37 -13.68
CA LEU A 129 -13.99 24.65 -12.43
C LEU A 129 -13.64 26.14 -12.31
N LEU A 130 -14.04 26.75 -11.20
CA LEU A 130 -13.75 28.14 -10.87
C LEU A 130 -12.66 28.28 -9.81
N ALA A 131 -12.67 27.41 -8.78
CA ALA A 131 -11.71 27.44 -7.68
C ALA A 131 -11.67 26.09 -6.95
N LYS A 132 -10.58 25.87 -6.22
CA LYS A 132 -10.45 24.77 -5.28
C LYS A 132 -9.63 25.21 -4.08
N TRP A 133 -9.83 24.58 -2.92
CA TRP A 133 -9.02 24.78 -1.71
C TRP A 133 -9.11 23.56 -0.80
N GLY A 134 -8.16 23.47 0.11
CA GLY A 134 -7.98 22.34 1.00
C GLY A 134 -7.00 21.31 0.45
N ASP A 135 -6.44 20.58 1.35
CA ASP A 135 -5.57 19.44 1.17
C ASP A 135 -5.77 18.51 2.37
N TRP A 136 -5.21 17.33 2.31
CA TRP A 136 -5.23 16.46 3.48
C TRP A 136 -4.35 17.04 4.59
N SER A 137 -4.99 17.58 5.62
CA SER A 137 -4.32 18.16 6.77
C SER A 137 -5.29 18.29 7.96
N LEU A 138 -4.77 18.11 9.17
CA LEU A 138 -5.50 18.35 10.42
C LEU A 138 -5.52 19.83 10.83
N GLU A 139 -4.71 20.65 10.17
CA GLU A 139 -4.60 22.08 10.43
C GLU A 139 -5.84 22.86 9.92
N SER A 140 -5.89 24.12 10.28
CA SER A 140 -6.96 25.03 9.83
C SER A 140 -6.90 25.24 8.32
N GLY A 141 -7.99 24.91 7.62
CA GLY A 141 -8.09 25.03 6.17
C GLY A 141 -7.79 23.74 5.39
N GLY A 142 -7.17 22.73 6.03
CA GLY A 142 -7.06 21.39 5.50
C GLY A 142 -8.24 20.52 5.93
N PHE A 143 -8.46 19.39 5.27
CA PHE A 143 -9.59 18.49 5.49
C PHE A 143 -9.16 17.03 5.63
N GLU A 144 -9.92 16.30 6.44
CA GLU A 144 -9.91 14.84 6.45
C GLU A 144 -11.34 14.36 6.25
N LEU A 145 -11.64 13.84 5.05
CA LEU A 145 -12.97 13.43 4.63
C LEU A 145 -14.04 14.52 4.87
N PRO A 146 -14.04 15.64 4.11
CA PRO A 146 -15.14 16.60 4.15
C PRO A 146 -16.38 15.95 3.53
N VAL A 147 -17.47 15.82 4.31
CA VAL A 147 -18.64 15.02 3.90
C VAL A 147 -19.83 15.85 3.52
N ASP A 148 -19.99 17.08 4.07
CA ASP A 148 -21.09 17.94 3.70
C ASP A 148 -20.72 19.44 3.78
N ILE A 149 -21.49 20.28 3.07
CA ILE A 149 -21.22 21.70 2.86
C ILE A 149 -22.51 22.52 2.80
N ALA A 150 -22.52 23.67 3.46
CA ALA A 150 -23.61 24.63 3.39
C ALA A 150 -23.07 26.06 3.19
N ILE A 151 -23.90 26.94 2.60
CA ILE A 151 -23.54 28.34 2.31
C ILE A 151 -24.59 29.25 2.91
N ASP A 152 -24.16 30.29 3.66
CA ASP A 152 -25.06 31.31 4.21
C ASP A 152 -25.37 32.40 3.17
N VAL A 153 -26.34 33.27 3.47
CA VAL A 153 -26.73 34.38 2.60
C VAL A 153 -25.61 35.41 2.35
N ALA A 154 -24.57 35.42 3.19
CA ALA A 154 -23.40 36.28 3.02
C ALA A 154 -22.32 35.62 2.14
N GLY A 155 -22.52 34.37 1.73
CA GLY A 155 -21.58 33.57 0.94
C GLY A 155 -20.51 32.90 1.77
N ASN A 156 -20.63 32.83 3.11
CA ASN A 156 -19.69 32.05 3.90
C ASN A 156 -20.04 30.57 3.77
N ILE A 157 -19.00 29.73 3.74
CA ILE A 157 -19.04 28.31 3.47
C ILE A 157 -18.77 27.57 4.79
N TYR A 158 -19.58 26.57 5.09
CA TYR A 158 -19.47 25.70 6.26
C TYR A 158 -19.28 24.28 5.81
N VAL A 159 -18.22 23.62 6.26
CA VAL A 159 -17.83 22.25 5.85
C VAL A 159 -17.81 21.32 7.05
N VAL A 160 -18.48 20.19 6.95
CA VAL A 160 -18.45 19.12 7.94
C VAL A 160 -17.27 18.18 7.67
N GLU A 161 -16.47 17.95 8.70
CA GLU A 161 -15.45 16.91 8.68
C GLU A 161 -15.84 15.79 9.66
N GLU A 162 -16.22 14.67 9.10
CA GLU A 162 -16.74 13.54 9.86
C GLU A 162 -15.70 12.96 10.82
N ILE A 163 -14.50 12.67 10.32
CA ILE A 163 -13.40 12.02 11.07
C ILE A 163 -12.86 12.96 12.16
N ASN A 164 -12.71 14.24 11.85
CA ASN A 164 -12.22 15.24 12.78
C ASN A 164 -13.28 15.75 13.76
N HIS A 165 -14.54 15.30 13.61
CA HIS A 165 -15.65 15.67 14.50
C HIS A 165 -15.79 17.20 14.63
N ARG A 166 -15.62 17.94 13.53
CA ARG A 166 -15.62 19.41 13.53
C ARG A 166 -16.33 20.02 12.33
N ILE A 167 -16.62 21.29 12.44
CA ILE A 167 -17.09 22.15 11.35
C ILE A 167 -16.04 23.20 11.08
N GLN A 168 -15.68 23.43 9.83
CA GLN A 168 -14.86 24.57 9.44
C GLN A 168 -15.69 25.59 8.67
N LYS A 169 -15.41 26.89 8.88
CA LYS A 169 -16.04 28.02 8.17
C LYS A 169 -15.01 28.74 7.33
N PHE A 170 -15.39 29.07 6.10
CA PHE A 170 -14.59 29.82 5.13
C PHE A 170 -15.38 31.02 4.60
N ASP A 171 -14.69 32.00 4.04
CA ASP A 171 -15.33 33.05 3.23
C ASP A 171 -15.64 32.51 1.81
N SER A 172 -16.34 33.32 0.99
CA SER A 172 -16.72 32.97 -0.39
C SER A 172 -15.52 32.73 -1.34
N SER A 173 -14.31 33.06 -0.90
CA SER A 173 -13.06 32.86 -1.67
C SER A 173 -12.28 31.64 -1.19
N GLY A 174 -12.81 30.88 -0.20
CA GLY A 174 -12.15 29.72 0.37
C GLY A 174 -11.12 30.02 1.46
N ASN A 175 -11.04 31.28 1.96
CA ASN A 175 -10.15 31.60 3.06
C ASN A 175 -10.76 31.13 4.39
N TYR A 176 -9.98 30.43 5.21
CA TYR A 176 -10.38 29.95 6.52
C TYR A 176 -10.76 31.09 7.45
N LEU A 177 -11.87 30.96 8.16
CA LEU A 177 -12.37 31.97 9.13
C LEU A 177 -12.34 31.43 10.56
N THR A 178 -12.96 30.28 10.82
CA THR A 178 -13.05 29.68 12.15
C THR A 178 -13.44 28.20 12.05
N MET A 179 -13.29 27.46 13.16
CA MET A 179 -13.79 26.09 13.30
C MET A 179 -14.30 25.85 14.71
N TRP A 180 -15.19 24.86 14.87
CA TRP A 180 -15.68 24.38 16.16
C TRP A 180 -16.05 22.92 16.08
N GLY A 181 -16.17 22.30 17.23
CA GLY A 181 -16.45 20.87 17.37
C GLY A 181 -15.25 20.10 17.89
N SER A 182 -15.53 18.99 18.50
CA SER A 182 -14.57 17.99 18.97
C SER A 182 -15.33 16.69 19.23
N LYS A 183 -14.63 15.59 19.29
CA LYS A 183 -15.22 14.27 19.55
C LYS A 183 -15.87 14.21 20.92
N GLY A 184 -17.17 13.90 20.97
CA GLY A 184 -17.88 13.72 22.25
C GLY A 184 -19.40 13.75 22.13
N SER A 185 -20.09 13.84 23.29
CA SER A 185 -21.54 13.89 23.41
C SER A 185 -22.08 15.15 24.14
N GLY A 186 -21.16 16.04 24.54
CA GLY A 186 -21.51 17.33 25.16
C GLY A 186 -22.11 18.32 24.18
N ASP A 187 -22.43 19.53 24.65
CA ASP A 187 -22.92 20.62 23.84
C ASP A 187 -21.77 21.17 22.99
N GLY A 188 -21.93 21.17 21.65
CA GLY A 188 -20.91 21.57 20.71
C GLY A 188 -19.86 20.48 20.39
N GLU A 189 -19.96 19.31 21.03
CA GLU A 189 -19.18 18.13 20.66
C GLU A 189 -19.97 17.27 19.67
N PHE A 190 -19.29 16.52 18.81
CA PHE A 190 -19.90 15.65 17.79
C PHE A 190 -19.36 14.25 17.86
N GLN A 191 -20.16 13.30 17.35
CA GLN A 191 -19.69 11.96 17.09
C GLN A 191 -20.09 11.53 15.68
N TRP A 192 -19.14 11.66 14.73
CA TRP A 192 -19.32 11.41 13.31
C TRP A 192 -20.42 12.35 12.72
N PRO A 193 -20.24 13.69 12.74
CA PRO A 193 -21.21 14.62 12.15
C PRO A 193 -21.29 14.39 10.65
N SER A 194 -22.49 14.48 10.06
CA SER A 194 -22.68 14.14 8.64
C SER A 194 -23.32 15.29 7.84
N GLY A 195 -24.50 15.75 8.20
CA GLY A 195 -25.25 16.75 7.44
C GLY A 195 -25.22 18.15 8.06
N ILE A 196 -25.25 19.19 7.22
CA ILE A 196 -25.24 20.60 7.68
C ILE A 196 -26.20 21.48 6.87
N ALA A 197 -26.92 22.35 7.53
CA ALA A 197 -27.73 23.41 6.90
C ALA A 197 -27.57 24.75 7.62
N VAL A 198 -27.81 25.84 6.88
CA VAL A 198 -27.77 27.21 7.44
C VAL A 198 -29.09 27.90 7.14
N ASP A 199 -29.72 28.51 8.17
CA ASP A 199 -30.94 29.30 7.99
C ASP A 199 -30.64 30.74 7.49
N THR A 200 -31.68 31.45 7.10
CA THR A 200 -31.55 32.85 6.59
C THR A 200 -31.05 33.84 7.65
N ALA A 201 -31.07 33.47 8.93
CA ALA A 201 -30.51 34.23 10.03
C ALA A 201 -29.03 33.91 10.29
N GLY A 202 -28.46 32.94 9.58
CA GLY A 202 -27.08 32.45 9.73
C GLY A 202 -26.91 31.45 10.85
N ASN A 203 -27.98 30.84 11.39
CA ASN A 203 -27.81 29.73 12.33
C ASN A 203 -27.50 28.45 11.59
N VAL A 204 -26.56 27.67 12.14
CA VAL A 204 -26.05 26.44 11.59
C VAL A 204 -26.67 25.24 12.31
N TYR A 205 -27.19 24.30 11.55
CA TYR A 205 -27.79 23.06 12.04
C TYR A 205 -26.94 21.90 11.58
N VAL A 206 -26.59 21.00 12.51
CA VAL A 206 -25.68 19.87 12.23
C VAL A 206 -26.33 18.56 12.69
N ALA A 207 -26.39 17.61 11.79
CA ALA A 207 -26.75 16.23 12.13
C ALA A 207 -25.58 15.54 12.84
N ASP A 208 -25.86 14.93 13.99
CA ASP A 208 -24.90 14.24 14.85
C ASP A 208 -25.39 12.78 15.03
N PRO A 209 -25.12 11.91 13.99
CA PRO A 209 -25.80 10.62 13.84
C PRO A 209 -25.64 9.67 15.00
N VAL A 210 -24.41 9.46 15.48
CA VAL A 210 -24.13 8.51 16.55
C VAL A 210 -24.69 8.99 17.89
N ASN A 211 -24.77 10.31 18.11
CA ASN A 211 -25.44 10.89 19.26
C ASN A 211 -26.98 11.01 19.06
N CYS A 212 -27.50 10.62 17.89
CA CYS A 212 -28.93 10.61 17.54
C CYS A 212 -29.59 11.96 17.80
N ARG A 213 -28.97 13.07 17.38
CA ARG A 213 -29.46 14.42 17.64
C ARG A 213 -29.15 15.40 16.51
N ILE A 214 -29.81 16.54 16.53
CA ILE A 214 -29.45 17.73 15.78
C ILE A 214 -28.94 18.80 16.77
N GLN A 215 -27.85 19.48 16.41
CA GLN A 215 -27.34 20.62 17.17
C GLN A 215 -27.47 21.90 16.35
N LYS A 216 -27.81 23.01 17.00
CA LYS A 216 -27.93 24.35 16.41
C LYS A 216 -26.87 25.25 17.00
N PHE A 217 -26.23 26.04 16.14
CA PHE A 217 -25.19 27.03 16.47
C PHE A 217 -25.52 28.38 15.86
N ASP A 218 -24.95 29.46 16.38
CA ASP A 218 -24.90 30.71 15.65
C ASP A 218 -23.85 30.72 14.55
N SER A 219 -23.79 31.76 13.72
CA SER A 219 -22.84 31.88 12.60
C SER A 219 -21.37 31.92 13.01
N SER A 220 -21.07 32.04 14.31
CA SER A 220 -19.72 32.03 14.89
C SER A 220 -19.34 30.69 15.52
N GLY A 221 -20.25 29.69 15.47
CA GLY A 221 -20.05 28.38 16.05
C GLY A 221 -20.39 28.25 17.52
N ASN A 222 -21.03 29.28 18.14
CA ASN A 222 -21.49 29.12 19.52
C ASN A 222 -22.73 28.23 19.57
N PHE A 223 -22.71 27.24 20.44
CA PHE A 223 -23.84 26.33 20.67
C PHE A 223 -25.07 27.08 21.16
N LEU A 224 -26.21 26.86 20.54
CA LEU A 224 -27.49 27.47 20.91
C LEU A 224 -28.44 26.45 21.55
N MET A 225 -28.63 25.30 20.89
CA MET A 225 -29.54 24.29 21.38
C MET A 225 -29.32 22.94 20.68
N LYS A 226 -29.92 21.89 21.20
CA LYS A 226 -29.98 20.55 20.59
C LYS A 226 -31.32 19.88 20.86
N TRP A 227 -31.72 18.96 19.99
CA TRP A 227 -32.88 18.08 20.21
C TRP A 227 -32.63 16.71 19.57
N GLY A 228 -33.43 15.75 19.97
CA GLY A 228 -33.32 14.39 19.55
C GLY A 228 -32.68 13.49 20.61
N SER A 229 -32.92 12.22 20.46
CA SER A 229 -32.39 11.12 21.25
C SER A 229 -32.64 9.82 20.48
N TRP A 230 -31.91 8.78 20.81
CA TRP A 230 -32.10 7.48 20.17
C TRP A 230 -33.54 6.96 20.33
N GLY A 231 -34.19 6.59 19.22
CA GLY A 231 -35.51 5.98 19.22
C GLY A 231 -36.26 6.15 17.90
N TRP A 232 -37.57 5.75 17.95
CA TRP A 232 -38.49 5.78 16.78
C TRP A 232 -39.73 6.64 16.98
N ARG A 233 -39.87 7.27 18.13
CA ARG A 233 -41.00 8.16 18.43
C ARG A 233 -40.82 9.50 17.72
N ASP A 234 -41.81 10.37 17.83
CA ASP A 234 -41.78 11.74 17.35
C ASP A 234 -40.69 12.51 18.09
N GLY A 235 -39.77 13.12 17.34
CA GLY A 235 -38.60 13.84 17.86
C GLY A 235 -37.42 12.96 18.29
N GLU A 236 -37.56 11.62 18.24
CA GLU A 236 -36.43 10.69 18.42
C GLU A 236 -35.85 10.32 17.05
N PHE A 237 -34.56 9.99 16.99
CA PHE A 237 -33.84 9.63 15.76
C PHE A 237 -33.13 8.30 15.88
N GLN A 238 -32.89 7.69 14.73
CA GLN A 238 -32.02 6.54 14.61
C GLN A 238 -31.07 6.79 13.46
N TYR A 239 -29.88 7.30 13.77
CA TYR A 239 -28.85 7.70 12.82
C TYR A 239 -29.34 8.80 11.84
N PRO A 240 -29.61 10.05 12.29
CA PRO A 240 -29.99 11.14 11.40
C PRO A 240 -28.77 11.54 10.54
N THR A 241 -28.88 11.43 9.21
CA THR A 241 -27.76 11.64 8.28
C THR A 241 -27.70 13.06 7.75
N ASP A 242 -28.86 13.72 7.55
CA ASP A 242 -28.83 15.02 6.92
C ASP A 242 -29.96 15.93 7.44
N VAL A 243 -29.81 17.24 7.24
CA VAL A 243 -30.71 18.27 7.71
C VAL A 243 -30.89 19.38 6.66
N ALA A 244 -32.13 19.83 6.45
CA ALA A 244 -32.43 20.99 5.60
C ALA A 244 -33.31 21.98 6.35
N VAL A 245 -33.23 23.27 5.96
CA VAL A 245 -34.03 24.36 6.61
C VAL A 245 -34.72 25.19 5.54
N ASP A 246 -36.04 25.36 5.68
CA ASP A 246 -36.80 26.17 4.75
C ASP A 246 -36.69 27.70 5.10
N VAL A 247 -37.19 28.53 4.20
CA VAL A 247 -37.16 30.03 4.40
C VAL A 247 -38.01 30.51 5.60
N ALA A 248 -38.90 29.65 6.09
CA ALA A 248 -39.70 29.94 7.30
C ALA A 248 -38.98 29.48 8.58
N GLY A 249 -37.84 28.85 8.47
CA GLY A 249 -37.04 28.31 9.57
C GLY A 249 -37.52 26.93 10.07
N ASN A 250 -38.35 26.22 9.32
CA ASN A 250 -38.65 24.84 9.67
C ASN A 250 -37.48 23.92 9.28
N VAL A 251 -37.17 22.95 10.13
CA VAL A 251 -36.05 22.03 10.01
C VAL A 251 -36.55 20.66 9.61
N TYR A 252 -36.01 20.12 8.55
CA TYR A 252 -36.30 18.77 8.04
C TYR A 252 -35.10 17.87 8.28
N VAL A 253 -35.31 16.70 8.84
CA VAL A 253 -34.26 15.76 9.22
C VAL A 253 -34.47 14.43 8.52
N ALA A 254 -33.45 13.96 7.84
CA ALA A 254 -33.36 12.63 7.27
C ALA A 254 -33.02 11.63 8.40
N ASP A 255 -34.03 10.91 8.88
CA ASP A 255 -33.92 9.93 9.98
C ASP A 255 -33.70 8.53 9.39
N HIS A 256 -32.42 8.26 9.03
CA HIS A 256 -31.96 7.24 8.11
C HIS A 256 -32.47 5.82 8.45
N HIS A 257 -32.15 5.31 9.64
CA HIS A 257 -32.54 3.95 10.00
C HIS A 257 -34.03 3.82 10.35
N ASN A 258 -34.73 4.92 10.54
CA ASN A 258 -36.18 4.93 10.66
C ASN A 258 -36.91 5.11 9.31
N CYS A 259 -36.16 5.29 8.21
CA CYS A 259 -36.66 5.48 6.83
C CYS A 259 -37.78 6.54 6.78
N ARG A 260 -37.53 7.70 7.37
CA ARG A 260 -38.54 8.79 7.46
C ARG A 260 -37.90 10.16 7.46
N ILE A 261 -38.68 11.14 7.05
CA ILE A 261 -38.39 12.56 7.27
C ILE A 261 -39.16 13.03 8.49
N GLN A 262 -38.53 13.81 9.36
CA GLN A 262 -39.19 14.52 10.45
C GLN A 262 -39.05 16.03 10.28
N LYS A 263 -40.14 16.79 10.42
CA LYS A 263 -40.20 18.24 10.37
C LYS A 263 -40.32 18.83 11.76
N PHE A 264 -39.55 19.86 12.04
CA PHE A 264 -39.50 20.60 13.29
C PHE A 264 -39.65 22.11 13.01
N ASP A 265 -40.06 22.86 14.01
CA ASP A 265 -39.90 24.32 13.98
C ASP A 265 -38.45 24.73 14.30
N SER A 266 -38.15 26.04 14.21
CA SER A 266 -36.80 26.55 14.48
C SER A 266 -36.32 26.40 15.93
N SER A 267 -37.22 26.00 16.83
CA SER A 267 -37.00 25.74 18.26
C SER A 267 -36.87 24.21 18.54
N GLY A 268 -36.84 23.37 17.50
CA GLY A 268 -36.72 21.91 17.64
C GLY A 268 -37.99 21.22 18.07
N ASN A 269 -39.17 21.86 18.06
CA ASN A 269 -40.45 21.23 18.39
C ASN A 269 -40.89 20.42 17.18
N PHE A 270 -41.24 19.16 17.40
CA PHE A 270 -41.78 18.26 16.37
C PHE A 270 -43.07 18.81 15.77
N LEU A 271 -43.17 18.86 14.45
CA LEU A 271 -44.36 19.29 13.73
C LEU A 271 -45.08 18.14 13.04
N MET A 272 -44.35 17.36 12.25
CA MET A 272 -44.87 16.24 11.49
C MET A 272 -43.77 15.29 11.01
N LYS A 273 -44.16 14.13 10.50
CA LYS A 273 -43.29 13.14 9.86
C LYS A 273 -44.03 12.41 8.75
N TRP A 274 -43.24 11.90 7.78
CA TRP A 274 -43.74 10.99 6.76
C TRP A 274 -42.67 9.96 6.41
N ARG A 275 -43.07 8.87 5.82
CA ARG A 275 -42.18 7.81 5.31
C ARG A 275 -41.84 8.06 3.85
N LEU A 276 -40.74 7.53 3.42
CA LEU A 276 -40.39 7.48 2.00
C LEU A 276 -41.18 6.35 1.35
N ASP A 277 -41.90 6.65 0.26
CA ASP A 277 -42.61 5.66 -0.53
C ASP A 277 -41.67 4.96 -1.50
N ASN A 278 -41.56 3.66 -1.42
CA ASN A 278 -40.97 2.82 -2.45
C ASN A 278 -42.07 1.90 -3.02
N PRO A 279 -42.48 2.08 -4.30
CA PRO A 279 -43.46 1.25 -4.95
C PRO A 279 -43.06 -0.23 -5.09
N SER A 280 -41.78 -0.54 -4.97
CA SER A 280 -41.21 -1.89 -5.00
C SER A 280 -41.05 -2.48 -3.58
N TYR A 281 -41.57 -1.79 -2.56
CA TYR A 281 -41.40 -2.16 -1.14
C TYR A 281 -42.07 -3.50 -0.82
N ASN A 282 -41.23 -4.47 -0.44
CA ASN A 282 -41.64 -5.66 0.27
C ASN A 282 -41.46 -5.39 1.77
N PRO A 283 -42.48 -5.68 2.69
CA PRO A 283 -42.32 -5.47 4.12
C PRO A 283 -41.26 -6.39 4.77
N GLY A 284 -40.05 -6.23 4.45
CA GLY A 284 -38.85 -6.99 4.80
C GLY A 284 -37.61 -6.42 4.15
N ASP A 285 -37.78 -5.55 3.17
CA ASP A 285 -36.71 -4.83 2.51
C ASP A 285 -36.09 -3.79 3.48
N LYS A 286 -34.86 -4.05 3.90
CA LYS A 286 -34.10 -3.16 4.80
C LYS A 286 -33.37 -2.04 4.03
N ASP A 287 -33.60 -1.93 2.73
CA ASP A 287 -32.80 -1.10 1.82
C ASP A 287 -33.38 0.29 1.54
N LEU A 288 -34.38 0.75 2.29
CA LEU A 288 -34.81 2.13 2.25
C LEU A 288 -33.84 2.99 3.03
N LYS A 289 -32.95 3.65 2.33
CA LYS A 289 -32.00 4.62 2.88
C LYS A 289 -32.56 6.02 2.66
N CYS A 290 -32.53 6.87 3.66
CA CYS A 290 -32.78 8.31 3.56
C CYS A 290 -31.44 8.96 3.85
N THR A 291 -30.70 9.32 2.80
CA THR A 291 -29.31 9.74 2.97
C THR A 291 -29.14 11.24 2.93
N SER A 292 -29.81 11.94 2.02
CA SER A 292 -29.69 13.39 1.90
C SER A 292 -31.02 14.06 1.61
N ILE A 293 -31.15 15.34 2.00
CA ILE A 293 -32.38 16.12 1.93
C ILE A 293 -32.10 17.58 1.61
N THR A 294 -32.91 18.20 0.74
CA THR A 294 -32.90 19.63 0.49
C THR A 294 -34.34 20.18 0.36
N VAL A 295 -34.51 21.49 0.45
CA VAL A 295 -35.80 22.16 0.36
C VAL A 295 -35.70 23.36 -0.60
N ASP A 296 -36.63 23.47 -1.56
CA ASP A 296 -36.71 24.60 -2.46
C ASP A 296 -37.41 25.84 -1.82
N THR A 297 -37.32 27.00 -2.48
CA THR A 297 -37.96 28.23 -2.00
C THR A 297 -39.48 28.11 -1.86
N PRO A 298 -40.24 27.43 -2.74
CA PRO A 298 -41.65 27.12 -2.53
C PRO A 298 -41.95 26.19 -1.35
N GLY A 299 -40.96 25.49 -0.80
CA GLY A 299 -41.10 24.57 0.32
C GLY A 299 -41.32 23.10 -0.13
N ASN A 300 -41.01 22.73 -1.34
CA ASN A 300 -40.95 21.32 -1.70
C ASN A 300 -39.67 20.68 -1.19
N ILE A 301 -39.77 19.47 -0.75
CA ILE A 301 -38.69 18.70 -0.15
C ILE A 301 -38.20 17.66 -1.17
N TYR A 302 -36.90 17.59 -1.39
CA TYR A 302 -36.26 16.60 -2.24
C TYR A 302 -35.39 15.70 -1.37
N VAL A 303 -35.55 14.40 -1.55
CA VAL A 303 -34.86 13.40 -0.75
C VAL A 303 -34.21 12.39 -1.69
N TYR A 304 -32.92 12.14 -1.47
CA TYR A 304 -32.23 11.02 -2.10
C TYR A 304 -32.36 9.78 -1.21
N ASN A 305 -32.78 8.67 -1.78
CA ASN A 305 -33.06 7.44 -1.01
C ASN A 305 -32.31 6.19 -1.54
N GLY A 306 -31.10 6.38 -2.05
CA GLY A 306 -30.21 5.30 -2.46
C GLY A 306 -30.07 5.17 -3.98
N ASP A 307 -31.13 5.02 -4.74
CA ASP A 307 -31.09 4.91 -6.21
C ASP A 307 -31.99 5.92 -6.93
N ARG A 308 -32.69 6.79 -6.17
CA ARG A 308 -33.64 7.73 -6.76
C ARG A 308 -33.84 8.97 -5.90
N ILE A 309 -34.45 9.98 -6.50
CA ILE A 309 -34.85 11.21 -5.86
C ILE A 309 -36.38 11.23 -5.72
N GLN A 310 -36.89 11.60 -4.57
CA GLN A 310 -38.31 11.79 -4.29
C GLN A 310 -38.58 13.24 -3.95
N LYS A 311 -39.58 13.83 -4.60
CA LYS A 311 -40.04 15.19 -4.36
C LYS A 311 -41.35 15.16 -3.61
N PHE A 312 -41.45 15.89 -2.50
CA PHE A 312 -42.64 16.02 -1.66
C PHE A 312 -43.06 17.49 -1.57
N ASP A 313 -44.35 17.74 -1.33
CA ASP A 313 -44.80 19.05 -0.87
C ASP A 313 -44.47 19.26 0.61
N ASN A 314 -44.71 20.46 1.15
CA ASN A 314 -44.43 20.80 2.55
C ASN A 314 -45.37 20.09 3.56
N SER A 315 -46.34 19.34 3.07
CA SER A 315 -47.29 18.49 3.86
C SER A 315 -46.88 17.02 3.79
N GLY A 316 -45.78 16.67 3.11
CA GLY A 316 -45.26 15.30 2.98
C GLY A 316 -45.98 14.46 1.91
N ASN A 317 -46.73 15.06 0.98
CA ASN A 317 -47.33 14.35 -0.12
C ASN A 317 -46.31 14.20 -1.25
N LEU A 318 -46.12 12.97 -1.75
CA LEU A 318 -45.24 12.70 -2.88
C LEU A 318 -45.78 13.38 -4.14
N LEU A 319 -44.94 14.20 -4.79
CA LEU A 319 -45.23 14.93 -6.02
C LEU A 319 -44.63 14.27 -7.26
N ALA A 320 -43.38 13.81 -7.15
CA ALA A 320 -42.63 13.21 -8.23
C ALA A 320 -41.53 12.29 -7.71
N MET A 321 -41.06 11.37 -8.56
CA MET A 321 -39.93 10.48 -8.29
C MET A 321 -39.22 10.17 -9.59
N TRP A 322 -37.87 10.15 -9.56
CA TRP A 322 -37.03 9.79 -10.72
C TRP A 322 -35.69 9.23 -10.24
N GLY A 323 -34.96 8.60 -11.15
CA GLY A 323 -33.71 7.89 -10.90
C GLY A 323 -33.91 6.37 -10.95
N SER A 324 -32.81 5.67 -11.15
CA SER A 324 -32.72 4.22 -11.11
C SER A 324 -31.28 3.80 -10.85
N GLN A 325 -31.06 2.55 -10.47
CA GLN A 325 -29.71 2.02 -10.26
C GLN A 325 -28.97 1.88 -11.58
N GLY A 326 -27.73 2.42 -11.66
CA GLY A 326 -26.84 2.33 -12.81
C GLY A 326 -25.80 3.44 -12.86
N THR A 327 -25.08 3.51 -14.00
CA THR A 327 -24.01 4.48 -14.26
C THR A 327 -24.38 5.50 -15.36
N GLY A 328 -25.53 5.35 -15.97
CA GLY A 328 -26.02 6.21 -17.06
C GLY A 328 -26.61 7.54 -16.56
N ASP A 329 -27.08 8.33 -17.52
CA ASP A 329 -27.72 9.61 -17.27
C ASP A 329 -29.04 9.42 -16.48
N GLY A 330 -29.12 10.03 -15.32
CA GLY A 330 -30.27 9.88 -14.42
C GLY A 330 -30.27 8.57 -13.62
N GLU A 331 -29.20 7.79 -13.68
CA GLU A 331 -29.00 6.59 -12.88
C GLU A 331 -27.99 6.86 -11.77
N PHE A 332 -28.06 6.11 -10.66
CA PHE A 332 -27.22 6.26 -9.49
C PHE A 332 -26.74 4.91 -8.98
N ILE A 333 -25.54 4.84 -8.40
CA ILE A 333 -25.09 3.64 -7.70
C ILE A 333 -25.50 3.72 -6.21
N SER A 334 -26.33 2.78 -5.75
CA SER A 334 -27.01 2.84 -4.45
C SER A 334 -26.14 2.52 -3.23
N SER A 335 -24.84 2.32 -3.38
CA SER A 335 -23.97 1.81 -2.32
C SER A 335 -23.53 2.85 -1.28
N SER A 336 -23.56 4.15 -1.61
CA SER A 336 -23.01 5.19 -0.73
C SER A 336 -24.07 5.83 0.16
N ILE A 337 -23.70 6.10 1.43
CA ILE A 337 -24.42 7.02 2.32
C ILE A 337 -23.95 8.47 2.14
N TYR A 338 -22.88 8.68 1.40
CA TYR A 338 -22.26 9.98 1.14
C TYR A 338 -22.75 10.53 -0.20
N VAL A 339 -23.97 11.00 -0.25
CA VAL A 339 -24.58 11.64 -1.41
C VAL A 339 -25.22 12.93 -0.95
N GLY A 340 -24.94 14.02 -1.64
CA GLY A 340 -25.53 15.34 -1.40
C GLY A 340 -26.57 15.68 -2.46
N ILE A 341 -27.60 16.40 -2.08
CA ILE A 341 -28.62 16.95 -2.97
C ILE A 341 -28.86 18.43 -2.64
N VAL A 342 -28.89 19.29 -3.68
CA VAL A 342 -29.19 20.70 -3.51
C VAL A 342 -30.08 21.24 -4.64
N VAL A 343 -30.85 22.28 -4.37
CA VAL A 343 -31.70 22.98 -5.35
C VAL A 343 -31.22 24.41 -5.51
N ASP A 344 -31.01 24.86 -6.76
CA ASP A 344 -30.65 26.25 -7.07
C ASP A 344 -31.89 27.17 -7.10
N ALA A 345 -31.65 28.48 -7.23
CA ALA A 345 -32.69 29.50 -7.32
C ALA A 345 -33.57 29.36 -8.60
N SER A 346 -33.13 28.64 -9.61
CA SER A 346 -33.86 28.31 -10.83
C SER A 346 -34.64 27.00 -10.70
N ASN A 347 -34.62 26.36 -9.55
CA ASN A 347 -35.18 25.04 -9.22
C ASN A 347 -34.54 23.90 -10.03
N ASN A 348 -33.28 24.01 -10.44
CA ASN A 348 -32.51 22.86 -10.88
C ASN A 348 -32.00 22.10 -9.65
N ILE A 349 -31.96 20.78 -9.76
CA ILE A 349 -31.52 19.88 -8.71
C ILE A 349 -30.15 19.35 -9.10
N TYR A 350 -29.20 19.46 -8.20
CA TYR A 350 -27.86 18.88 -8.35
C TYR A 350 -27.68 17.79 -7.32
N VAL A 351 -27.12 16.67 -7.74
CA VAL A 351 -26.91 15.48 -6.90
C VAL A 351 -25.48 14.99 -7.12
N THR A 352 -24.73 14.78 -6.05
CA THR A 352 -23.47 14.07 -6.13
C THR A 352 -23.74 12.58 -6.30
N ASP A 353 -23.01 11.93 -7.17
CA ASP A 353 -23.05 10.48 -7.40
C ASP A 353 -21.65 9.93 -7.04
N SER A 354 -21.47 9.63 -5.77
CA SER A 354 -20.14 9.37 -5.19
C SER A 354 -19.42 8.22 -5.87
N GLU A 355 -20.10 7.12 -6.09
CA GLU A 355 -19.51 5.91 -6.69
C GLU A 355 -19.30 6.05 -8.21
N ASN A 356 -20.01 6.98 -8.87
CA ASN A 356 -19.78 7.32 -10.27
C ASN A 356 -18.86 8.54 -10.44
N HIS A 357 -18.25 9.04 -9.36
CA HIS A 357 -17.32 10.19 -9.38
C HIS A 357 -17.87 11.40 -10.16
N SER A 358 -19.14 11.72 -9.96
CA SER A 358 -19.85 12.72 -10.79
C SER A 358 -20.84 13.57 -10.00
N VAL A 359 -21.29 14.63 -10.64
CA VAL A 359 -22.46 15.43 -10.23
C VAL A 359 -23.45 15.40 -11.37
N GLN A 360 -24.71 15.10 -11.08
CA GLN A 360 -25.79 15.10 -12.05
C GLN A 360 -26.76 16.25 -11.80
N LYS A 361 -27.24 16.91 -12.86
CA LYS A 361 -28.14 18.05 -12.82
C LYS A 361 -29.47 17.69 -13.47
N PHE A 362 -30.58 18.07 -12.83
CA PHE A 362 -31.94 17.83 -13.29
C PHE A 362 -32.76 19.11 -13.23
N ASP A 363 -33.81 19.20 -14.05
CA ASP A 363 -34.82 20.25 -13.91
C ASP A 363 -35.76 19.95 -12.73
N SER A 364 -36.64 20.89 -12.40
CA SER A 364 -37.64 20.74 -11.30
C SER A 364 -38.65 19.62 -11.51
N SER A 365 -38.72 19.04 -12.70
CA SER A 365 -39.60 17.92 -13.06
C SER A 365 -38.89 16.58 -13.02
N GLY A 366 -37.57 16.60 -12.78
CA GLY A 366 -36.72 15.40 -12.74
C GLY A 366 -36.17 14.97 -14.12
N ASN A 367 -36.26 15.84 -15.14
CA ASN A 367 -35.59 15.54 -16.40
C ASN A 367 -34.09 15.80 -16.26
N PHE A 368 -33.27 14.83 -16.69
CA PHE A 368 -31.83 14.98 -16.73
C PHE A 368 -31.42 16.14 -17.68
N LEU A 369 -30.52 16.98 -17.21
CA LEU A 369 -30.00 18.12 -17.94
C LEU A 369 -28.54 17.92 -18.32
N GLU A 370 -27.71 17.55 -17.36
CA GLU A 370 -26.26 17.54 -17.51
C GLU A 370 -25.62 16.63 -16.46
N LYS A 371 -24.43 16.08 -16.78
CA LYS A 371 -23.57 15.33 -15.88
C LYS A 371 -22.16 15.85 -15.96
N TRP A 372 -21.57 16.18 -14.84
CA TRP A 372 -20.15 16.47 -14.70
C TRP A 372 -19.49 15.24 -14.10
N GLU A 373 -18.70 14.57 -14.89
CA GLU A 373 -18.03 13.36 -14.47
C GLU A 373 -16.52 13.52 -14.62
N SER A 374 -15.79 12.90 -13.76
CA SER A 374 -14.35 12.76 -13.90
C SER A 374 -14.05 11.93 -15.14
N GLU A 375 -12.98 12.27 -15.86
CA GLU A 375 -12.49 11.40 -16.92
C GLU A 375 -12.25 10.00 -16.34
N ALA A 376 -12.61 8.96 -17.11
CA ALA A 376 -12.28 7.59 -16.71
C ALA A 376 -10.77 7.49 -16.40
N PRO A 377 -10.37 6.73 -15.37
CA PRO A 377 -8.97 6.62 -14.99
C PRO A 377 -8.13 6.24 -16.21
N ARG A 378 -7.09 7.03 -16.47
CA ARG A 378 -6.18 6.77 -17.58
C ARG A 378 -5.43 5.45 -17.37
N ASN A 379 -4.84 5.00 -18.42
CA ASN A 379 -3.83 3.97 -18.35
C ASN A 379 -2.66 4.53 -17.53
N ASP A 380 -2.12 3.76 -16.56
CA ASP A 380 -1.11 4.18 -15.58
C ASP A 380 -1.62 5.02 -14.38
N GLU A 381 -2.88 5.33 -14.30
CA GLU A 381 -3.49 5.86 -13.05
C GLU A 381 -4.04 4.71 -12.22
N PHE A 382 -3.84 4.76 -10.90
CA PHE A 382 -4.33 3.75 -9.96
C PHE A 382 -5.21 4.39 -8.88
N LEU A 383 -6.14 3.57 -8.35
CA LEU A 383 -6.91 3.91 -7.17
C LEU A 383 -6.79 2.76 -6.16
N TYR A 384 -5.99 2.99 -5.10
CA TYR A 384 -5.66 1.99 -4.08
C TYR A 384 -5.32 0.61 -4.66
N PRO A 385 -4.25 0.50 -5.45
CA PRO A 385 -3.81 -0.79 -5.98
C PRO A 385 -3.39 -1.70 -4.83
N SER A 386 -3.78 -2.98 -4.85
CA SER A 386 -3.52 -3.86 -3.71
C SER A 386 -2.68 -5.09 -4.04
N GLY A 387 -2.88 -5.71 -5.20
CA GLY A 387 -2.19 -6.93 -5.61
C GLY A 387 -1.36 -6.75 -6.87
N ALA A 388 -0.31 -7.55 -7.02
CA ALA A 388 0.46 -7.63 -8.25
C ALA A 388 0.89 -9.07 -8.56
N ALA A 389 1.13 -9.36 -9.84
CA ALA A 389 1.70 -10.62 -10.31
C ALA A 389 2.62 -10.38 -11.52
N ILE A 390 3.55 -11.31 -11.76
CA ILE A 390 4.51 -11.22 -12.87
C ILE A 390 4.34 -12.44 -13.76
N ASP A 391 4.24 -12.24 -15.10
CA ASP A 391 4.21 -13.35 -16.05
C ASP A 391 5.62 -13.82 -16.41
N ALA A 392 5.72 -14.95 -17.12
CA ALA A 392 7.00 -15.53 -17.53
C ALA A 392 7.81 -14.64 -18.51
N ALA A 393 7.20 -13.63 -19.10
CA ALA A 393 7.86 -12.64 -19.96
C ALA A 393 8.37 -11.42 -19.18
N GLY A 394 8.12 -11.35 -17.87
CA GLY A 394 8.48 -10.24 -17.00
C GLY A 394 7.48 -9.10 -17.01
N ASN A 395 6.29 -9.27 -17.56
CA ASN A 395 5.26 -8.22 -17.49
C ASN A 395 4.56 -8.25 -16.13
N ILE A 396 4.28 -7.05 -15.62
CA ILE A 396 3.68 -6.82 -14.33
C ILE A 396 2.17 -6.57 -14.51
N TYR A 397 1.36 -7.31 -13.78
CA TYR A 397 -0.07 -7.12 -13.71
C TYR A 397 -0.41 -6.54 -12.34
N VAL A 398 -1.16 -5.46 -12.31
CA VAL A 398 -1.53 -4.73 -11.09
C VAL A 398 -3.04 -4.76 -10.91
N ALA A 399 -3.50 -5.22 -9.77
CA ALA A 399 -4.88 -5.09 -9.35
C ALA A 399 -5.14 -3.64 -8.94
N ASP A 400 -5.77 -2.89 -9.82
CA ASP A 400 -6.21 -1.51 -9.64
C ASP A 400 -7.58 -1.55 -8.93
N THR A 401 -7.53 -1.83 -7.64
CA THR A 401 -8.58 -2.44 -6.83
C THR A 401 -9.89 -1.67 -6.87
N TRP A 402 -9.83 -0.37 -6.65
CA TRP A 402 -11.01 0.48 -6.58
C TRP A 402 -11.45 1.03 -7.94
N ASN A 403 -10.64 0.83 -8.99
CA ASN A 403 -11.04 1.04 -10.38
C ASN A 403 -11.60 -0.24 -11.02
N HIS A 404 -11.77 -1.33 -10.26
CA HIS A 404 -12.36 -2.59 -10.72
C HIS A 404 -11.72 -3.11 -12.00
N ARG A 405 -10.37 -3.05 -12.11
CA ARG A 405 -9.63 -3.48 -13.29
C ARG A 405 -8.25 -4.04 -12.95
N ILE A 406 -7.69 -4.76 -13.88
CA ILE A 406 -6.28 -5.17 -13.87
C ILE A 406 -5.55 -4.40 -14.96
N GLN A 407 -4.46 -3.76 -14.64
CA GLN A 407 -3.58 -3.13 -15.63
C GLN A 407 -2.31 -3.95 -15.81
N LYS A 408 -1.87 -4.11 -17.07
CA LYS A 408 -0.65 -4.82 -17.44
C LYS A 408 0.40 -3.82 -17.92
N PHE A 409 1.64 -3.99 -17.45
CA PHE A 409 2.80 -3.17 -17.79
C PHE A 409 3.96 -4.07 -18.22
N ASP A 410 4.90 -3.53 -18.99
CA ASP A 410 6.21 -4.15 -19.16
C ASP A 410 7.10 -3.94 -17.91
N ASP A 411 8.31 -4.52 -17.91
CA ASP A 411 9.27 -4.43 -16.80
C ASP A 411 9.83 -3.02 -16.55
N SER A 412 9.59 -2.11 -17.48
CA SER A 412 9.97 -0.68 -17.42
C SER A 412 8.83 0.22 -16.96
N GLY A 413 7.63 -0.35 -16.73
CA GLY A 413 6.44 0.37 -16.32
C GLY A 413 5.63 0.98 -17.45
N ASN A 414 5.91 0.61 -18.74
CA ASN A 414 5.09 1.06 -19.84
C ASN A 414 3.79 0.25 -19.89
N TYR A 415 2.66 0.95 -19.99
CA TYR A 415 1.34 0.34 -20.09
C TYR A 415 1.21 -0.53 -21.34
N LEU A 416 0.63 -1.70 -21.18
CA LEU A 416 0.39 -2.66 -22.27
C LEU A 416 -1.10 -2.89 -22.53
N SER A 417 -1.89 -3.18 -21.50
CA SER A 417 -3.33 -3.48 -21.65
C SER A 417 -4.08 -3.40 -20.32
N THR A 418 -5.41 -3.35 -20.40
CA THR A 418 -6.33 -3.45 -19.25
C THR A 418 -7.24 -4.66 -19.40
N LEU A 419 -7.56 -5.33 -18.29
CA LEU A 419 -8.56 -6.39 -18.18
C LEU A 419 -9.58 -5.98 -17.12
N GLY A 420 -10.87 -6.05 -17.48
CA GLY A 420 -11.99 -5.78 -16.58
C GLY A 420 -12.40 -4.32 -16.52
N SER A 421 -13.55 -4.11 -15.94
CA SER A 421 -14.20 -2.84 -15.59
C SER A 421 -15.27 -3.13 -14.55
N LEU A 422 -15.83 -2.11 -13.90
CA LEU A 422 -16.98 -2.28 -13.00
C LEU A 422 -18.16 -2.90 -13.74
N GLY A 423 -18.73 -3.98 -13.20
CA GLY A 423 -19.91 -4.62 -13.77
C GLY A 423 -20.16 -6.04 -13.29
N LEU A 424 -21.22 -6.67 -13.80
CA LEU A 424 -21.71 -8.01 -13.43
C LEU A 424 -21.31 -9.11 -14.44
N GLY A 425 -20.74 -8.75 -15.57
CA GLY A 425 -20.35 -9.66 -16.64
C GLY A 425 -19.18 -10.56 -16.25
N ASP A 426 -18.96 -11.62 -17.03
CA ASP A 426 -17.86 -12.55 -16.78
C ASP A 426 -16.48 -11.90 -16.94
N GLY A 427 -16.36 -10.87 -17.78
CA GLY A 427 -15.15 -10.07 -17.98
C GLY A 427 -15.07 -8.80 -17.12
N GLU A 428 -16.06 -8.53 -16.28
CA GLU A 428 -16.19 -7.34 -15.44
C GLU A 428 -16.03 -7.73 -13.97
N PHE A 429 -15.78 -6.77 -13.10
CA PHE A 429 -15.62 -6.96 -11.66
C PHE A 429 -16.66 -6.14 -10.90
N GLN A 430 -17.53 -6.82 -10.15
CA GLN A 430 -18.57 -6.19 -9.32
C GLN A 430 -18.01 -5.66 -8.00
N TYR A 431 -17.01 -6.37 -7.47
CA TYR A 431 -16.39 -6.09 -6.19
C TYR A 431 -14.94 -5.64 -6.39
N GLU A 432 -14.35 -5.16 -5.33
CA GLU A 432 -12.93 -4.89 -5.26
C GLU A 432 -12.09 -6.10 -5.69
N VAL A 433 -10.93 -5.82 -6.26
CA VAL A 433 -10.00 -6.83 -6.76
C VAL A 433 -8.73 -6.82 -5.88
N PRO A 434 -8.74 -7.50 -4.71
CA PRO A 434 -7.61 -7.47 -3.79
C PRO A 434 -6.40 -8.28 -4.25
N GLY A 435 -6.57 -9.24 -5.18
CA GLY A 435 -5.48 -10.12 -5.55
C GLY A 435 -5.51 -10.61 -7.00
N ILE A 436 -4.31 -10.85 -7.52
CA ILE A 436 -4.08 -11.41 -8.86
C ILE A 436 -2.95 -12.45 -8.81
N GLY A 437 -3.05 -13.51 -9.59
CA GLY A 437 -2.01 -14.52 -9.77
C GLY A 437 -1.96 -15.02 -11.21
N ILE A 438 -0.82 -15.53 -11.63
CA ILE A 438 -0.60 -16.00 -13.01
C ILE A 438 0.10 -17.36 -12.95
N ASP A 439 -0.43 -18.35 -13.69
CA ASP A 439 0.22 -19.66 -13.80
C ASP A 439 1.29 -19.68 -14.93
N ALA A 440 2.12 -20.71 -14.98
CA ALA A 440 3.16 -20.84 -16.00
C ALA A 440 2.61 -20.94 -17.45
N SER A 441 1.32 -21.20 -17.62
CA SER A 441 0.65 -21.20 -18.92
C SER A 441 0.17 -19.80 -19.34
N GLY A 442 0.34 -18.81 -18.46
CA GLY A 442 -0.12 -17.44 -18.67
C GLY A 442 -1.59 -17.23 -18.36
N ASN A 443 -2.29 -18.18 -17.71
CA ASN A 443 -3.65 -17.94 -17.28
C ASN A 443 -3.65 -16.98 -16.08
N ILE A 444 -4.60 -16.03 -16.11
CA ILE A 444 -4.76 -14.99 -15.11
C ILE A 444 -5.88 -15.41 -14.17
N TYR A 445 -5.61 -15.35 -12.88
CA TYR A 445 -6.57 -15.61 -11.83
C TYR A 445 -6.77 -14.32 -11.04
N VAL A 446 -8.01 -13.92 -10.81
CA VAL A 446 -8.37 -12.67 -10.15
C VAL A 446 -9.27 -12.98 -8.97
N LEU A 447 -8.87 -12.57 -7.79
CA LEU A 447 -9.72 -12.58 -6.61
C LEU A 447 -10.62 -11.33 -6.68
N GLU A 448 -11.93 -11.52 -6.69
CA GLU A 448 -12.95 -10.47 -6.74
C GLU A 448 -13.92 -10.65 -5.58
N GLY A 449 -13.78 -9.86 -4.53
CA GLY A 449 -14.62 -9.98 -3.33
C GLY A 449 -14.63 -11.40 -2.78
N ILE A 450 -15.73 -12.14 -2.99
CA ILE A 450 -15.95 -13.50 -2.47
C ILE A 450 -15.79 -14.60 -3.53
N ARG A 451 -15.18 -14.29 -4.68
CA ARG A 451 -15.03 -15.27 -5.77
C ARG A 451 -13.70 -15.13 -6.49
N ILE A 452 -13.34 -16.16 -7.23
CA ILE A 452 -12.17 -16.16 -8.09
C ILE A 452 -12.65 -16.29 -9.53
N LYS A 453 -12.15 -15.42 -10.41
CA LYS A 453 -12.33 -15.49 -11.86
C LYS A 453 -11.02 -15.90 -12.53
N LYS A 454 -11.08 -16.82 -13.49
CA LYS A 454 -9.95 -17.26 -14.29
C LYS A 454 -10.12 -16.81 -15.74
N PHE A 455 -9.05 -16.28 -16.31
CA PHE A 455 -8.96 -15.83 -17.71
C PHE A 455 -7.77 -16.52 -18.38
N ASP A 456 -7.80 -16.62 -19.71
CA ASP A 456 -6.59 -16.95 -20.47
C ASP A 456 -5.62 -15.76 -20.53
N GLY A 457 -4.41 -15.98 -21.09
CA GLY A 457 -3.39 -14.92 -21.23
C GLY A 457 -3.78 -13.75 -22.14
N PHE A 458 -4.93 -13.86 -22.86
CA PHE A 458 -5.49 -12.80 -23.70
C PHE A 458 -6.64 -12.04 -23.01
N GLY A 459 -7.01 -12.44 -21.78
CA GLY A 459 -8.10 -11.84 -21.03
C GLY A 459 -9.48 -12.44 -21.31
N ASN A 460 -9.59 -13.56 -22.03
CA ASN A 460 -10.87 -14.22 -22.23
C ASN A 460 -11.24 -15.00 -20.97
N PHE A 461 -12.47 -14.82 -20.50
CA PHE A 461 -13.00 -15.53 -19.34
C PHE A 461 -13.04 -17.05 -19.57
N LEU A 462 -12.59 -17.82 -18.58
CA LEU A 462 -12.56 -19.29 -18.64
C LEU A 462 -13.54 -19.92 -17.63
N THR A 463 -13.44 -19.52 -16.36
CA THR A 463 -14.28 -20.07 -15.29
C THR A 463 -14.27 -19.18 -14.07
N LYS A 464 -15.20 -19.41 -13.13
CA LYS A 464 -15.25 -18.76 -11.82
C LYS A 464 -15.75 -19.71 -10.75
N TRP A 465 -15.32 -19.50 -9.50
CA TRP A 465 -15.78 -20.26 -8.33
C TRP A 465 -15.70 -19.40 -7.08
N GLY A 466 -16.34 -19.89 -6.00
CA GLY A 466 -16.47 -19.19 -4.74
C GLY A 466 -17.84 -18.56 -4.57
N SER A 467 -18.27 -18.46 -3.34
CA SER A 467 -19.49 -17.81 -2.87
C SER A 467 -19.29 -17.38 -1.42
N GLU A 468 -20.12 -16.48 -0.93
CA GLU A 468 -20.09 -16.06 0.46
C GLU A 468 -20.45 -17.20 1.41
N GLY A 469 -19.68 -17.39 2.47
CA GLY A 469 -19.95 -18.35 3.51
C GLY A 469 -18.72 -18.86 4.24
N SER A 470 -18.92 -19.92 5.04
CA SER A 470 -17.87 -20.57 5.83
C SER A 470 -17.68 -22.04 5.49
N GLY A 471 -18.42 -22.58 4.54
CA GLY A 471 -18.28 -23.94 4.04
C GLY A 471 -17.06 -24.14 3.14
N ASP A 472 -16.86 -25.35 2.69
CA ASP A 472 -15.80 -25.72 1.75
C ASP A 472 -16.06 -25.08 0.38
N GLY A 473 -15.10 -24.27 -0.12
CA GLY A 473 -15.24 -23.49 -1.36
C GLY A 473 -16.03 -22.20 -1.22
N GLU A 474 -16.54 -21.90 -0.02
CA GLU A 474 -17.12 -20.58 0.32
C GLU A 474 -16.08 -19.70 1.00
N PHE A 475 -16.23 -18.38 0.89
CA PHE A 475 -15.27 -17.40 1.39
C PHE A 475 -15.93 -16.37 2.30
N GLY A 476 -15.24 -16.02 3.38
CA GLY A 476 -15.54 -14.89 4.24
C GLY A 476 -14.60 -13.73 3.94
N TRP A 477 -14.86 -12.96 2.87
CA TRP A 477 -14.06 -11.80 2.46
C TRP A 477 -12.56 -12.09 2.43
N PRO A 478 -12.09 -12.94 1.51
CA PRO A 478 -10.68 -13.28 1.35
C PRO A 478 -9.89 -12.05 0.89
N GLN A 479 -8.71 -11.83 1.46
CA GLN A 479 -7.84 -10.70 1.12
C GLN A 479 -6.54 -11.15 0.45
N GLY A 480 -6.11 -12.37 0.67
CA GLY A 480 -4.86 -12.90 0.15
C GLY A 480 -5.06 -14.06 -0.81
N PHE A 481 -4.16 -14.13 -1.76
CA PHE A 481 -4.28 -15.05 -2.87
C PHE A 481 -2.91 -15.34 -3.48
N ALA A 482 -2.64 -16.60 -3.80
CA ALA A 482 -1.45 -17.00 -4.56
C ALA A 482 -1.78 -18.12 -5.56
N VAL A 483 -1.06 -18.12 -6.66
CA VAL A 483 -1.14 -19.17 -7.69
C VAL A 483 0.26 -19.70 -7.95
N ASP A 484 0.43 -21.02 -7.84
CA ASP A 484 1.71 -21.64 -8.20
C ASP A 484 1.85 -21.84 -9.73
N ALA A 485 3.04 -22.21 -10.17
CA ALA A 485 3.35 -22.41 -11.58
C ALA A 485 2.47 -23.48 -12.27
N SER A 486 1.88 -24.41 -11.50
CA SER A 486 0.98 -25.45 -12.02
C SER A 486 -0.49 -25.03 -12.04
N GLY A 487 -0.79 -23.84 -11.55
CA GLY A 487 -2.16 -23.29 -11.47
C GLY A 487 -2.92 -23.76 -10.22
N ILE A 488 -2.22 -24.25 -9.20
CA ILE A 488 -2.81 -24.46 -7.87
C ILE A 488 -3.03 -23.10 -7.21
N VAL A 489 -4.23 -22.93 -6.66
CA VAL A 489 -4.68 -21.67 -6.08
C VAL A 489 -4.79 -21.79 -4.57
N TYR A 490 -4.19 -20.84 -3.86
CA TYR A 490 -4.22 -20.75 -2.42
C TYR A 490 -4.94 -19.44 -2.03
N VAL A 491 -5.91 -19.51 -1.14
CA VAL A 491 -6.76 -18.39 -0.73
C VAL A 491 -6.68 -18.20 0.77
N ALA A 492 -6.30 -17.01 1.23
CA ALA A 492 -6.47 -16.59 2.62
C ALA A 492 -7.93 -16.18 2.80
N ASP A 493 -8.72 -17.09 3.35
CA ASP A 493 -10.12 -16.90 3.67
C ASP A 493 -10.22 -16.14 5.00
N THR A 494 -9.99 -14.83 4.91
CA THR A 494 -9.59 -13.93 5.98
C THR A 494 -10.53 -13.93 7.16
N ASN A 495 -11.85 -13.70 6.94
CA ASN A 495 -12.82 -13.66 8.03
C ASN A 495 -13.13 -15.07 8.59
N ASN A 496 -12.85 -16.11 7.83
CA ASN A 496 -12.96 -17.49 8.29
C ASN A 496 -11.67 -18.01 8.96
N HIS A 497 -10.61 -17.21 9.01
CA HIS A 497 -9.35 -17.51 9.69
C HIS A 497 -8.70 -18.82 9.22
N ARG A 498 -8.74 -19.09 7.91
CA ARG A 498 -8.25 -20.34 7.30
C ARG A 498 -7.61 -20.08 5.94
N ILE A 499 -6.91 -21.07 5.44
CA ILE A 499 -6.41 -21.12 4.07
C ILE A 499 -7.16 -22.23 3.33
N GLN A 500 -7.60 -21.97 2.11
CA GLN A 500 -8.20 -22.95 1.23
C GLN A 500 -7.32 -23.11 -0.03
N LYS A 501 -7.13 -24.35 -0.47
CA LYS A 501 -6.33 -24.72 -1.64
C LYS A 501 -7.22 -25.37 -2.69
N PHE A 502 -7.10 -24.92 -3.94
CA PHE A 502 -7.89 -25.38 -5.08
C PHE A 502 -6.98 -25.84 -6.22
N ASP A 503 -7.48 -26.72 -7.07
CA ASP A 503 -6.87 -26.99 -8.37
C ASP A 503 -7.16 -25.84 -9.37
N SER A 504 -6.52 -25.91 -10.53
CA SER A 504 -6.66 -24.90 -11.59
C SER A 504 -8.07 -24.78 -12.21
N SER A 505 -8.98 -25.67 -11.83
CA SER A 505 -10.39 -25.71 -12.26
C SER A 505 -11.35 -25.22 -11.17
N GLY A 506 -10.83 -24.91 -9.97
CA GLY A 506 -11.60 -24.45 -8.82
C GLY A 506 -12.14 -25.55 -7.93
N ASN A 507 -11.67 -26.82 -8.07
CA ASN A 507 -12.03 -27.88 -7.14
C ASN A 507 -11.20 -27.75 -5.86
N LEU A 508 -11.86 -27.78 -4.70
CA LEU A 508 -11.18 -27.71 -3.40
C LEU A 508 -10.31 -28.96 -3.20
N LEU A 509 -9.06 -28.74 -2.84
CA LEU A 509 -8.09 -29.83 -2.54
C LEU A 509 -7.91 -30.02 -1.05
N THR A 510 -7.72 -28.95 -0.28
CA THR A 510 -7.56 -29.02 1.17
C THR A 510 -7.84 -27.67 1.82
N THR A 511 -8.10 -27.70 3.13
CA THR A 511 -8.33 -26.51 3.97
C THR A 511 -7.58 -26.70 5.28
N TRP A 512 -6.94 -25.64 5.79
CA TRP A 512 -6.29 -25.65 7.10
C TRP A 512 -6.39 -24.30 7.79
N GLY A 513 -6.17 -24.30 9.10
CA GLY A 513 -6.27 -23.12 9.94
C GLY A 513 -7.60 -23.04 10.67
N SER A 514 -7.60 -22.22 11.71
CA SER A 514 -8.76 -21.85 12.52
C SER A 514 -8.39 -20.58 13.31
N ARG A 515 -9.39 -19.88 13.83
CA ARG A 515 -9.17 -18.67 14.62
C ARG A 515 -8.33 -18.92 15.86
N GLY A 516 -7.19 -18.24 16.00
CA GLY A 516 -6.33 -18.32 17.19
C GLY A 516 -4.94 -17.74 16.96
N ASN A 517 -4.05 -17.99 17.94
CA ASN A 517 -2.67 -17.48 17.93
C ASN A 517 -1.60 -18.58 18.10
N ARG A 518 -2.00 -19.85 18.11
CA ARG A 518 -1.05 -20.97 18.16
C ARG A 518 -0.48 -21.27 16.77
N SER A 519 0.51 -22.14 16.69
CA SER A 519 1.02 -22.66 15.42
C SER A 519 -0.11 -23.34 14.64
N GLY A 520 -0.30 -22.93 13.37
CA GLY A 520 -1.36 -23.41 12.51
C GLY A 520 -2.74 -22.76 12.72
N GLU A 521 -2.87 -21.89 13.73
CA GLU A 521 -4.05 -21.02 13.90
C GLU A 521 -3.76 -19.63 13.33
N PHE A 522 -4.79 -18.91 12.86
CA PHE A 522 -4.68 -17.59 12.26
C PHE A 522 -5.60 -16.56 12.90
N GLN A 523 -5.21 -15.31 12.81
CA GLN A 523 -6.08 -14.18 13.08
C GLN A 523 -6.07 -13.22 11.91
N TYR A 524 -7.12 -13.28 11.08
CA TYR A 524 -7.22 -12.52 9.82
C TYR A 524 -5.97 -12.69 8.94
N PRO A 525 -5.72 -13.89 8.37
CA PRO A 525 -4.61 -14.08 7.43
C PRO A 525 -4.87 -13.27 6.16
N TRP A 526 -3.84 -12.58 5.62
CA TRP A 526 -3.97 -11.80 4.40
C TRP A 526 -3.05 -12.29 3.30
N GLY A 527 -1.76 -11.98 3.32
CA GLY A 527 -0.85 -12.35 2.25
C GLY A 527 -0.49 -13.84 2.23
N ILE A 528 -0.39 -14.37 1.04
CA ILE A 528 0.12 -15.73 0.79
C ILE A 528 1.22 -15.67 -0.26
N GLY A 529 2.34 -16.36 0.01
CA GLY A 529 3.37 -16.67 -0.97
C GLY A 529 3.61 -18.17 -1.03
N VAL A 530 4.03 -18.67 -2.19
CA VAL A 530 4.35 -20.09 -2.41
C VAL A 530 5.72 -20.19 -3.05
N ASP A 531 6.59 -21.00 -2.48
CA ASP A 531 7.92 -21.24 -3.05
C ASP A 531 7.91 -22.34 -4.12
N VAL A 532 9.05 -22.52 -4.78
CA VAL A 532 9.22 -23.53 -5.86
C VAL A 532 9.10 -24.98 -5.35
N ALA A 533 9.23 -25.21 -4.05
CA ALA A 533 9.04 -26.52 -3.42
C ALA A 533 7.55 -26.78 -3.11
N GLY A 534 6.71 -25.76 -3.19
CA GLY A 534 5.29 -25.80 -2.85
C GLY A 534 5.01 -25.54 -1.37
N ASP A 535 6.01 -25.04 -0.61
CA ASP A 535 5.79 -24.57 0.75
C ASP A 535 5.04 -23.23 0.72
N VAL A 536 4.12 -23.06 1.67
CA VAL A 536 3.17 -21.93 1.72
C VAL A 536 3.51 -21.00 2.90
N TYR A 537 3.70 -19.74 2.60
CA TYR A 537 4.00 -18.71 3.59
C TYR A 537 2.79 -17.78 3.73
N VAL A 538 2.33 -17.58 4.94
CA VAL A 538 1.10 -16.85 5.24
C VAL A 538 1.40 -15.70 6.19
N ALA A 539 1.02 -14.49 5.80
CA ALA A 539 0.96 -13.34 6.71
C ALA A 539 -0.25 -13.51 7.64
N ASP A 540 0.02 -13.88 8.87
CA ASP A 540 -0.95 -13.97 9.97
C ASP A 540 -1.09 -12.59 10.62
N THR A 541 -1.75 -11.69 9.88
CA THR A 541 -1.68 -10.24 9.96
C THR A 541 -1.95 -9.69 11.36
N TYR A 542 -3.04 -10.12 12.01
CA TYR A 542 -3.40 -9.65 13.36
C TYR A 542 -2.66 -10.38 14.50
N ASN A 543 -1.87 -11.41 14.16
CA ASN A 543 -0.89 -12.02 15.07
C ASN A 543 0.53 -11.49 14.82
N HIS A 544 0.71 -10.53 13.90
CA HIS A 544 1.98 -9.86 13.60
C HIS A 544 3.12 -10.82 13.30
N ARG A 545 2.85 -11.88 12.52
CA ARG A 545 3.82 -12.94 12.23
C ARG A 545 3.64 -13.52 10.84
N ILE A 546 4.66 -14.23 10.38
CA ILE A 546 4.59 -15.11 9.22
C ILE A 546 4.55 -16.56 9.70
N GLN A 547 3.73 -17.40 9.08
CA GLN A 547 3.71 -18.82 9.29
C GLN A 547 4.03 -19.56 7.99
N LYS A 548 4.88 -20.59 8.06
CA LYS A 548 5.25 -21.46 6.95
C LYS A 548 4.60 -22.84 7.11
N PHE A 549 4.06 -23.38 6.01
CA PHE A 549 3.42 -24.69 5.92
C PHE A 549 3.99 -25.45 4.72
N ASP A 550 3.92 -26.78 4.77
CA ASP A 550 4.14 -27.57 3.56
C ASP A 550 2.91 -27.47 2.61
N GLY A 551 3.06 -27.98 1.38
CA GLY A 551 1.98 -27.97 0.39
C GLY A 551 0.70 -28.74 0.77
N SER A 552 0.72 -29.48 1.89
CA SER A 552 -0.44 -30.19 2.46
C SER A 552 -1.09 -29.45 3.62
N GLY A 553 -0.54 -28.28 4.02
CA GLY A 553 -1.03 -27.48 5.14
C GLY A 553 -0.47 -27.86 6.51
N ASN A 554 0.59 -28.72 6.59
CA ASN A 554 1.25 -29.00 7.85
C ASN A 554 2.17 -27.85 8.25
N PHE A 555 2.07 -27.38 9.49
CA PHE A 555 2.89 -26.32 10.03
C PHE A 555 4.38 -26.70 10.05
N LEU A 556 5.24 -25.80 9.54
CA LEU A 556 6.69 -25.96 9.50
C LEU A 556 7.42 -24.97 10.41
N ALA A 557 7.13 -23.69 10.28
CA ALA A 557 7.83 -22.63 11.01
C ALA A 557 6.96 -21.38 11.21
N THR A 558 7.37 -20.52 12.14
CA THR A 558 6.80 -19.19 12.33
C THR A 558 7.86 -18.23 12.84
N TRP A 559 7.78 -16.96 12.42
CA TRP A 559 8.62 -15.88 12.92
C TRP A 559 7.86 -14.55 12.89
N GLY A 560 8.39 -13.57 13.62
CA GLY A 560 7.75 -12.27 13.78
C GLY A 560 7.01 -12.13 15.11
N SER A 561 6.86 -10.90 15.53
CA SER A 561 6.09 -10.43 16.69
C SER A 561 5.68 -8.99 16.46
N GLU A 562 4.71 -8.48 17.21
CA GLU A 562 4.29 -7.07 17.12
C GLU A 562 5.45 -6.14 17.47
N GLY A 563 5.75 -5.18 16.58
CA GLY A 563 6.78 -4.17 16.80
C GLY A 563 7.29 -3.52 15.50
N SER A 564 8.32 -2.67 15.66
CA SER A 564 8.96 -1.94 14.56
C SER A 564 10.46 -2.29 14.38
N GLY A 565 11.01 -3.17 15.22
CA GLY A 565 12.39 -3.65 15.09
C GLY A 565 12.59 -4.63 13.92
N ASP A 566 13.85 -5.01 13.69
CA ASP A 566 14.21 -5.99 12.68
C ASP A 566 13.60 -7.36 13.01
N GLY A 567 12.85 -7.92 12.07
CA GLY A 567 12.11 -9.17 12.26
C GLY A 567 10.80 -9.03 13.05
N GLU A 568 10.45 -7.85 13.52
CA GLU A 568 9.14 -7.52 14.08
C GLU A 568 8.23 -6.95 12.99
N PHE A 569 6.92 -7.07 13.14
CA PHE A 569 5.94 -6.59 12.16
C PHE A 569 4.83 -5.78 12.81
N GLN A 570 4.26 -4.86 12.04
CA GLN A 570 3.00 -4.23 12.37
C GLN A 570 2.02 -4.41 11.22
N TYR A 571 1.14 -5.40 11.35
CA TYR A 571 0.20 -5.83 10.32
C TYR A 571 0.90 -6.20 9.00
N PRO A 572 1.66 -7.32 8.92
CA PRO A 572 2.25 -7.78 7.66
C PRO A 572 1.14 -8.15 6.67
N TRP A 573 1.26 -7.69 5.42
CA TRP A 573 0.25 -7.93 4.37
C TRP A 573 0.78 -8.86 3.29
N GLY A 574 1.55 -8.35 2.33
CA GLY A 574 2.04 -9.13 1.20
C GLY A 574 3.25 -9.99 1.56
N VAL A 575 3.32 -11.18 0.99
CA VAL A 575 4.47 -12.11 1.11
C VAL A 575 4.87 -12.61 -0.26
N ALA A 576 6.14 -12.50 -0.62
CA ALA A 576 6.71 -13.07 -1.83
C ALA A 576 7.96 -13.88 -1.51
N ILE A 577 8.27 -14.87 -2.35
CA ILE A 577 9.45 -15.72 -2.21
C ILE A 577 10.22 -15.70 -3.53
N ASP A 578 11.53 -15.45 -3.47
CA ASP A 578 12.37 -15.49 -4.65
C ASP A 578 12.84 -16.92 -4.99
N GLY A 579 13.53 -17.06 -6.14
CA GLY A 579 14.06 -18.35 -6.60
C GLY A 579 15.12 -18.96 -5.68
N SER A 580 15.67 -18.19 -4.75
CA SER A 580 16.63 -18.66 -3.72
C SER A 580 15.94 -19.14 -2.45
N GLY A 581 14.63 -18.85 -2.30
CA GLY A 581 13.83 -19.15 -1.13
C GLY A 581 13.85 -18.02 -0.08
N ASP A 582 14.41 -16.85 -0.41
CA ASP A 582 14.34 -15.66 0.47
C ASP A 582 12.92 -15.08 0.45
N VAL A 583 12.45 -14.66 1.61
CA VAL A 583 11.06 -14.23 1.86
C VAL A 583 11.00 -12.71 2.03
N TYR A 584 10.17 -12.07 1.26
CA TYR A 584 9.93 -10.62 1.30
C TYR A 584 8.55 -10.37 1.88
N VAL A 585 8.46 -9.46 2.83
CA VAL A 585 7.22 -9.15 3.55
C VAL A 585 6.94 -7.66 3.49
N ALA A 586 5.76 -7.29 3.03
CA ALA A 586 5.25 -5.93 3.16
C ALA A 586 4.77 -5.71 4.60
N ASP A 587 5.57 -4.99 5.38
CA ASP A 587 5.29 -4.60 6.78
C ASP A 587 4.50 -3.29 6.76
N ASN A 588 3.20 -3.42 6.53
CA ASN A 588 2.29 -2.38 6.05
C ASN A 588 2.29 -1.10 6.90
N VAL A 589 2.04 -1.21 8.21
CA VAL A 589 1.93 -0.05 9.11
C VAL A 589 3.31 0.51 9.50
N ASN A 590 4.37 -0.29 9.36
CA ASN A 590 5.75 0.18 9.49
C ASN A 590 6.29 0.80 8.19
N HIS A 591 5.50 0.84 7.11
CA HIS A 591 5.84 1.48 5.83
C HIS A 591 7.17 1.00 5.24
N ARG A 592 7.45 -0.31 5.33
CA ARG A 592 8.72 -0.90 4.88
C ARG A 592 8.53 -2.29 4.27
N ILE A 593 9.56 -2.76 3.58
CA ILE A 593 9.69 -4.16 3.18
C ILE A 593 10.80 -4.80 4.01
N GLN A 594 10.57 -6.00 4.51
CA GLN A 594 11.58 -6.79 5.20
C GLN A 594 11.90 -8.07 4.41
N LYS A 595 13.19 -8.45 4.38
CA LYS A 595 13.68 -9.66 3.74
C LYS A 595 14.19 -10.64 4.79
N PHE A 596 13.87 -11.91 4.62
CA PHE A 596 14.29 -13.03 5.48
C PHE A 596 14.85 -14.16 4.63
N ASP A 597 15.68 -15.01 5.22
CA ASP A 597 16.02 -16.29 4.60
C ASP A 597 14.83 -17.28 4.70
N SER A 598 14.94 -18.44 4.03
CA SER A 598 13.90 -19.48 4.03
C SER A 598 13.57 -20.08 5.40
N SER A 599 14.41 -19.80 6.42
CA SER A 599 14.25 -20.23 7.82
C SER A 599 13.63 -19.16 8.70
N GLY A 600 13.39 -17.95 8.15
CA GLY A 600 12.81 -16.80 8.86
C GLY A 600 13.85 -15.95 9.62
N ASN A 601 15.15 -16.09 9.33
CA ASN A 601 16.14 -15.17 9.89
C ASN A 601 16.12 -13.87 9.10
N PHE A 602 16.07 -12.74 9.81
CA PHE A 602 16.11 -11.41 9.20
C PHE A 602 17.41 -11.18 8.42
N LEU A 603 17.30 -10.64 7.23
CA LEU A 603 18.44 -10.29 6.36
C LEU A 603 18.59 -8.78 6.22
N THR A 604 17.55 -8.09 5.77
CA THR A 604 17.56 -6.63 5.55
C THR A 604 16.14 -6.05 5.52
N ALA A 605 16.03 -4.71 5.61
CA ALA A 605 14.79 -3.98 5.44
C ALA A 605 15.06 -2.64 4.73
N TRP A 606 14.06 -2.14 4.00
CA TRP A 606 14.10 -0.81 3.40
C TRP A 606 12.71 -0.19 3.31
N GLY A 607 12.68 1.12 3.18
CA GLY A 607 11.47 1.92 3.16
C GLY A 607 11.25 2.66 4.47
N SER A 608 10.50 3.74 4.36
CA SER A 608 10.01 4.58 5.45
C SER A 608 8.72 5.24 5.00
N ARG A 609 7.96 5.80 5.93
CA ARG A 609 6.71 6.49 5.59
C ARG A 609 6.97 7.74 4.74
N GLY A 610 6.33 7.86 3.58
CA GLY A 610 6.34 9.06 2.78
C GLY A 610 6.05 8.85 1.30
N PRO A 611 5.98 9.96 0.51
CA PRO A 611 5.71 9.95 -0.91
C PRO A 611 6.98 9.92 -1.79
N GLU A 612 8.17 10.11 -1.21
CA GLU A 612 9.41 10.22 -1.96
C GLU A 612 9.87 8.86 -2.51
N ASP A 613 10.93 8.88 -3.30
CA ASP A 613 11.53 7.69 -3.90
C ASP A 613 12.11 6.75 -2.83
N GLY A 614 11.63 5.50 -2.80
CA GLY A 614 12.01 4.51 -1.80
C GLY A 614 11.23 4.60 -0.48
N GLU A 615 10.36 5.59 -0.33
CA GLU A 615 9.39 5.68 0.75
C GLU A 615 8.06 5.03 0.35
N PHE A 616 7.27 4.58 1.32
CA PHE A 616 6.00 3.92 1.10
C PHE A 616 4.89 4.53 1.97
N GLU A 617 3.67 4.48 1.46
CA GLU A 617 2.46 4.71 2.26
C GLU A 617 1.60 3.44 2.17
N TRP A 618 1.57 2.65 3.26
CA TRP A 618 0.86 1.35 3.35
C TRP A 618 1.19 0.40 2.19
N PRO A 619 2.41 -0.12 2.09
CA PRO A 619 2.74 -1.13 1.08
C PRO A 619 1.90 -2.39 1.31
N THR A 620 1.17 -2.86 0.29
CA THR A 620 0.23 -3.97 0.40
C THR A 620 0.73 -5.27 -0.19
N CYS A 621 1.49 -5.19 -1.27
CA CYS A 621 1.99 -6.35 -1.99
C CYS A 621 3.45 -6.16 -2.37
N VAL A 622 4.17 -7.26 -2.43
CA VAL A 622 5.51 -7.36 -2.96
C VAL A 622 5.57 -8.54 -3.90
N VAL A 623 6.22 -8.40 -5.05
CA VAL A 623 6.49 -9.50 -5.97
C VAL A 623 7.93 -9.44 -6.46
N VAL A 624 8.51 -10.58 -6.79
CA VAL A 624 9.92 -10.71 -7.18
C VAL A 624 10.00 -11.38 -8.55
N ASP A 625 10.75 -10.81 -9.48
CA ASP A 625 10.99 -11.42 -10.79
C ASP A 625 12.17 -12.41 -10.75
N VAL A 626 12.35 -13.14 -11.84
CA VAL A 626 13.44 -14.12 -11.97
C VAL A 626 14.85 -13.53 -11.95
N SER A 627 14.97 -12.23 -12.12
CA SER A 627 16.23 -11.47 -12.04
C SER A 627 16.52 -10.94 -10.64
N GLY A 628 15.59 -11.15 -9.69
CA GLY A 628 15.66 -10.64 -8.33
C GLY A 628 15.23 -9.17 -8.19
N ASN A 629 14.60 -8.56 -9.20
CA ASN A 629 13.98 -7.26 -9.05
C ASN A 629 12.72 -7.39 -8.21
N ILE A 630 12.52 -6.43 -7.32
CA ILE A 630 11.41 -6.36 -6.38
C ILE A 630 10.44 -5.28 -6.86
N TYR A 631 9.17 -5.61 -6.93
CA TYR A 631 8.11 -4.66 -7.24
C TYR A 631 7.20 -4.54 -6.02
N VAL A 632 7.04 -3.32 -5.52
CA VAL A 632 6.24 -3.01 -4.34
C VAL A 632 5.00 -2.23 -4.77
N VAL A 633 3.83 -2.73 -4.36
CA VAL A 633 2.57 -1.99 -4.48
C VAL A 633 2.49 -1.01 -3.33
N ASP A 634 2.73 0.25 -3.62
CA ASP A 634 2.71 1.39 -2.70
C ASP A 634 1.29 2.00 -2.71
N ASN A 635 0.40 1.33 -1.96
CA ASN A 635 -1.05 1.50 -2.05
C ASN A 635 -1.51 2.95 -1.80
N GLY A 636 -1.09 3.54 -0.68
CA GLY A 636 -1.49 4.89 -0.30
C GLY A 636 -0.90 5.99 -1.18
N ASN A 637 0.22 5.70 -1.87
CA ASN A 637 0.79 6.60 -2.88
C ASN A 637 0.31 6.29 -4.31
N HIS A 638 -0.60 5.33 -4.49
CA HIS A 638 -1.19 4.98 -5.79
C HIS A 638 -0.15 4.70 -6.88
N ARG A 639 0.91 3.95 -6.55
CA ARG A 639 2.02 3.68 -7.47
C ARG A 639 2.63 2.29 -7.26
N ILE A 640 3.44 1.89 -8.22
CA ILE A 640 4.35 0.74 -8.11
C ILE A 640 5.77 1.27 -8.08
N GLN A 641 6.61 0.71 -7.21
CA GLN A 641 8.04 1.00 -7.18
C GLN A 641 8.84 -0.28 -7.47
N LYS A 642 9.78 -0.20 -8.42
CA LYS A 642 10.70 -1.28 -8.79
C LYS A 642 12.07 -1.05 -8.17
N PHE A 643 12.57 -2.05 -7.48
CA PHE A 643 13.92 -2.08 -6.90
C PHE A 643 14.72 -3.20 -7.55
N ALA A 644 16.00 -2.96 -7.82
CA ALA A 644 16.94 -3.99 -8.22
C ALA A 644 17.94 -4.25 -7.09
N PRO A 645 18.48 -5.48 -6.98
CA PRO A 645 19.64 -5.71 -6.15
C PRO A 645 20.73 -4.71 -6.47
N ALA A 646 21.33 -4.11 -5.46
CA ALA A 646 22.45 -3.19 -5.68
C ALA A 646 23.51 -3.90 -6.51
N ALA A 647 23.96 -3.28 -7.60
CA ALA A 647 25.00 -3.86 -8.46
C ALA A 647 26.21 -4.20 -7.58
N ALA A 648 26.66 -5.46 -7.67
CA ALA A 648 27.87 -5.87 -6.96
C ALA A 648 29.01 -4.92 -7.34
N THR A 649 29.57 -4.21 -6.39
CA THR A 649 30.62 -3.24 -6.62
C THR A 649 31.81 -3.96 -7.24
N PRO A 650 32.35 -3.48 -8.37
CA PRO A 650 33.40 -4.20 -9.08
C PRO A 650 34.63 -4.40 -8.20
N ALA A 651 35.11 -5.65 -8.13
CA ALA A 651 36.38 -5.94 -7.49
C ALA A 651 37.49 -5.13 -8.20
N ALA A 652 38.40 -4.50 -7.45
CA ALA A 652 39.51 -3.74 -7.97
C ALA A 652 40.73 -3.90 -7.07
N PHE A 653 41.91 -3.93 -7.68
CA PHE A 653 43.18 -3.94 -6.92
C PHE A 653 44.34 -3.31 -7.69
N THR A 654 45.33 -2.93 -6.92
CA THR A 654 46.63 -2.46 -7.45
C THR A 654 47.76 -3.26 -6.83
N THR A 655 48.99 -3.13 -7.40
CA THR A 655 50.21 -3.73 -6.84
C THR A 655 51.34 -2.73 -6.82
N ASN A 656 52.31 -2.92 -5.93
CA ASN A 656 53.54 -2.14 -5.90
C ASN A 656 54.45 -2.44 -7.08
N THR A 657 54.37 -3.62 -7.72
CA THR A 657 55.11 -4.02 -8.93
C THR A 657 54.32 -5.08 -9.69
N THR A 658 54.50 -5.15 -11.00
CA THR A 658 53.94 -6.21 -11.88
C THR A 658 55.05 -7.12 -12.45
N GLY A 659 56.32 -6.95 -12.07
CA GLY A 659 57.36 -7.83 -12.52
C GLY A 659 58.72 -7.58 -11.84
N GLY A 660 59.58 -8.58 -11.92
CA GLY A 660 60.93 -8.57 -11.34
C GLY A 660 61.55 -9.97 -11.29
N PRO A 661 62.81 -10.07 -10.85
CA PRO A 661 63.45 -11.37 -10.70
C PRO A 661 62.97 -12.13 -9.46
N VAL A 662 63.11 -13.45 -9.45
CA VAL A 662 62.86 -14.25 -8.26
C VAL A 662 63.93 -13.96 -7.18
N PRO A 663 63.56 -14.03 -5.89
CA PRO A 663 62.18 -14.08 -5.34
C PRO A 663 61.52 -12.70 -5.48
N LEU A 664 60.35 -12.66 -6.12
CA LEU A 664 59.61 -11.41 -6.29
C LEU A 664 58.56 -11.25 -5.18
N VAL A 665 58.71 -10.24 -4.37
CA VAL A 665 57.76 -9.86 -3.31
C VAL A 665 56.81 -8.83 -3.86
N VAL A 666 55.51 -9.15 -3.90
CA VAL A 666 54.46 -8.26 -4.39
C VAL A 666 53.48 -7.95 -3.28
N LEU A 667 53.22 -6.67 -3.04
CA LEU A 667 52.13 -6.18 -2.18
C LEU A 667 50.92 -5.94 -3.07
N PHE A 668 49.86 -6.62 -2.78
CA PHE A 668 48.54 -6.40 -3.38
C PHE A 668 47.74 -5.47 -2.49
N THR A 669 47.09 -4.50 -3.08
CA THR A 669 46.26 -3.53 -2.37
C THR A 669 44.85 -3.60 -2.97
N ASP A 670 43.85 -4.05 -2.20
CA ASP A 670 42.44 -3.95 -2.56
C ASP A 670 42.04 -2.48 -2.70
N THR A 671 41.36 -2.17 -3.80
CA THR A 671 40.79 -0.86 -4.11
C THR A 671 39.31 -1.01 -4.53
N SER A 672 38.69 -2.13 -4.18
CA SER A 672 37.26 -2.37 -4.42
C SER A 672 36.44 -1.33 -3.65
N ALA A 673 35.37 -0.85 -4.28
CA ALA A 673 34.40 0.04 -3.61
C ALA A 673 33.34 -0.81 -2.85
N GLY A 674 32.48 -0.17 -2.03
CA GLY A 674 31.32 -0.83 -1.39
C GLY A 674 31.64 -1.64 -0.14
N ASP A 675 32.68 -1.26 0.59
CA ASP A 675 33.05 -1.79 1.91
C ASP A 675 33.04 -3.35 1.98
N PRO A 676 33.93 -4.04 1.23
CA PRO A 676 34.03 -5.49 1.27
C PRO A 676 34.29 -6.00 2.68
N THR A 677 33.61 -7.08 3.05
CA THR A 677 33.78 -7.75 4.35
C THR A 677 34.61 -9.02 4.28
N ALA A 678 34.85 -9.54 3.07
CA ALA A 678 35.70 -10.71 2.85
C ALA A 678 36.42 -10.63 1.50
N TRP A 679 37.64 -11.22 1.45
CA TRP A 679 38.51 -11.25 0.29
C TRP A 679 38.98 -12.66 0.02
N PHE A 680 39.11 -13.04 -1.22
CA PHE A 680 39.75 -14.29 -1.64
C PHE A 680 40.65 -14.04 -2.86
N TRP A 681 41.93 -14.20 -2.63
CA TRP A 681 42.97 -14.00 -3.62
C TRP A 681 43.50 -15.34 -4.14
N THR A 682 43.78 -15.42 -5.43
CA THR A 682 44.60 -16.48 -6.02
C THR A 682 45.73 -15.81 -6.82
N PHE A 683 46.95 -16.26 -6.59
CA PHE A 683 48.14 -15.62 -7.17
C PHE A 683 48.64 -16.30 -8.44
N GLY A 684 48.01 -17.38 -8.89
CA GLY A 684 48.32 -18.09 -10.13
C GLY A 684 49.46 -19.14 -10.00
N ASP A 685 50.07 -19.25 -8.85
CA ASP A 685 51.08 -20.22 -8.50
C ASP A 685 50.60 -21.34 -7.58
N GLY A 686 49.27 -21.39 -7.31
CA GLY A 686 48.63 -22.33 -6.42
C GLY A 686 48.42 -21.82 -5.01
N ASN A 687 48.98 -20.67 -4.66
CA ASN A 687 48.79 -20.02 -3.35
C ASN A 687 47.57 -19.09 -3.36
N THR A 688 47.00 -18.91 -2.17
CA THR A 688 45.82 -18.07 -1.96
C THR A 688 45.95 -17.23 -0.68
N SER A 689 45.13 -16.16 -0.53
CA SER A 689 45.01 -15.37 0.71
C SER A 689 43.57 -14.91 0.92
N SER A 690 43.21 -14.68 2.19
CA SER A 690 41.98 -14.03 2.60
C SER A 690 42.22 -12.64 3.22
N ASP A 691 43.42 -12.14 3.25
CA ASP A 691 43.75 -10.82 3.75
C ASP A 691 43.26 -9.74 2.77
N GLN A 692 42.84 -8.57 3.27
CA GLN A 692 42.47 -7.43 2.42
C GLN A 692 43.63 -6.96 1.55
N HIS A 693 44.82 -6.86 2.11
CA HIS A 693 46.04 -6.36 1.45
C HIS A 693 47.18 -7.38 1.59
N PRO A 694 47.15 -8.52 0.87
CA PRO A 694 48.16 -9.55 1.04
C PRO A 694 49.51 -9.18 0.48
N ILE A 695 50.57 -9.74 1.12
CA ILE A 695 51.93 -9.77 0.55
C ILE A 695 52.18 -11.20 0.07
N HIS A 696 52.53 -11.37 -1.19
CA HIS A 696 52.89 -12.66 -1.75
C HIS A 696 54.25 -12.68 -2.37
N THR A 697 54.96 -13.80 -2.27
CA THR A 697 56.31 -14.00 -2.78
C THR A 697 56.32 -15.10 -3.85
N TYR A 698 56.61 -14.71 -5.07
CA TYR A 698 56.83 -15.65 -6.17
C TYR A 698 58.24 -16.19 -6.14
N THR A 699 58.41 -17.50 -6.07
CA THR A 699 59.70 -18.18 -5.91
C THR A 699 60.20 -18.86 -7.21
N ALA A 700 59.36 -18.88 -8.28
CA ALA A 700 59.69 -19.46 -9.57
C ALA A 700 59.47 -18.43 -10.71
N PRO A 701 60.28 -18.48 -11.78
CA PRO A 701 60.01 -17.66 -12.97
C PRO A 701 58.74 -18.09 -13.66
N GLY A 702 57.95 -17.12 -14.17
CA GLY A 702 56.71 -17.42 -14.86
C GLY A 702 55.82 -16.19 -15.03
N THR A 703 54.68 -16.37 -15.68
CA THR A 703 53.69 -15.34 -15.83
C THR A 703 52.43 -15.81 -15.08
N TYR A 704 51.99 -15.03 -14.12
CA TYR A 704 51.00 -15.43 -13.17
C TYR A 704 49.72 -14.60 -13.34
N THR A 705 48.58 -15.30 -13.37
CA THR A 705 47.25 -14.69 -13.35
C THR A 705 46.82 -14.47 -11.91
N VAL A 706 46.40 -13.24 -11.60
CA VAL A 706 45.95 -12.88 -10.27
C VAL A 706 44.45 -12.66 -10.31
N ASN A 707 43.70 -13.32 -9.39
CA ASN A 707 42.28 -13.14 -9.23
C ASN A 707 42.00 -12.60 -7.80
N LEU A 708 41.11 -11.66 -7.73
CA LEU A 708 40.51 -11.19 -6.49
C LEU A 708 38.99 -11.43 -6.56
N THR A 709 38.43 -12.11 -5.55
CA THR A 709 37.02 -12.12 -5.27
C THR A 709 36.79 -11.36 -3.98
N VAL A 710 35.91 -10.37 -4.00
CA VAL A 710 35.44 -9.65 -2.80
C VAL A 710 34.00 -9.99 -2.53
N SER A 711 33.62 -10.09 -1.26
CA SER A 711 32.24 -10.25 -0.83
C SER A 711 31.84 -9.03 -0.01
N THR A 712 30.66 -8.51 -0.31
CA THR A 712 30.01 -7.43 0.42
C THR A 712 28.68 -7.96 0.99
N ALA A 713 27.96 -7.17 1.76
CA ALA A 713 26.61 -7.50 2.21
C ALA A 713 25.63 -7.71 1.03
N THR A 714 25.93 -7.13 -0.14
CA THR A 714 25.07 -7.14 -1.34
C THR A 714 25.47 -8.16 -2.40
N GLY A 715 26.53 -8.96 -2.17
CA GLY A 715 26.96 -9.99 -3.11
C GLY A 715 28.47 -10.10 -3.27
N SER A 716 28.91 -10.89 -4.25
CA SER A 716 30.34 -11.09 -4.53
C SER A 716 30.70 -10.60 -5.92
N ALA A 717 31.83 -9.92 -6.05
CA ALA A 717 32.41 -9.54 -7.33
C ALA A 717 33.79 -10.14 -7.50
N ALA A 718 34.18 -10.49 -8.73
CA ALA A 718 35.46 -11.06 -9.02
C ALA A 718 36.18 -10.27 -10.14
N LEU A 719 37.48 -10.09 -9.99
CA LEU A 719 38.35 -9.52 -11.00
C LEU A 719 39.48 -10.50 -11.30
N SER A 720 39.63 -10.87 -12.58
CA SER A 720 40.74 -11.65 -13.06
C SER A 720 41.68 -10.79 -13.92
N ARG A 721 42.99 -10.83 -13.64
CA ARG A 721 44.01 -10.17 -14.45
C ARG A 721 44.96 -11.24 -14.99
N PRO A 722 44.75 -11.75 -16.22
CA PRO A 722 45.61 -12.76 -16.83
C PRO A 722 46.99 -12.22 -17.09
N GLY A 723 47.99 -13.01 -16.70
CA GLY A 723 49.43 -12.66 -16.96
C GLY A 723 49.89 -11.38 -16.28
N TYR A 724 49.26 -11.00 -15.16
CA TYR A 724 49.45 -9.69 -14.50
C TYR A 724 50.83 -9.54 -13.84
N ILE A 725 51.36 -10.63 -13.28
CA ILE A 725 52.69 -10.65 -12.67
C ILE A 725 53.65 -11.45 -13.56
N THR A 726 54.78 -10.83 -13.96
CA THR A 726 55.82 -11.47 -14.70
C THR A 726 57.09 -11.60 -13.85
N VAL A 727 57.46 -12.81 -13.52
CA VAL A 727 58.62 -13.12 -12.70
C VAL A 727 59.72 -13.67 -13.63
N THR A 728 60.84 -13.03 -13.63
CA THR A 728 61.96 -13.43 -14.46
C THR A 728 62.97 -14.27 -13.66
N ALA A 729 63.72 -15.07 -14.36
CA ALA A 729 64.88 -15.76 -13.76
C ALA A 729 65.82 -14.74 -13.08
N PRO A 730 66.54 -15.16 -12.06
CA PRO A 730 67.56 -14.30 -11.46
C PRO A 730 68.58 -13.96 -12.54
N LYS A 731 69.07 -12.74 -12.51
CA LYS A 731 70.11 -12.33 -13.43
C LYS A 731 71.36 -13.14 -13.14
N GLY A 732 71.81 -13.87 -14.12
CA GLY A 732 72.95 -14.79 -14.00
C GLY A 732 72.53 -16.27 -14.10
N ASP A 733 71.23 -16.60 -14.01
CA ASP A 733 70.70 -17.94 -14.28
C ASP A 733 70.63 -18.11 -15.80
N VAL A 734 71.68 -18.64 -16.31
CA VAL A 734 71.84 -18.90 -17.75
C VAL A 734 71.37 -20.35 -18.09
N THR A 735 71.37 -21.21 -17.16
CA THR A 735 70.85 -22.60 -17.29
C THR A 735 69.30 -22.60 -17.36
N GLY A 736 68.64 -21.61 -16.76
CA GLY A 736 67.18 -21.49 -16.66
C GLY A 736 66.56 -22.37 -15.59
N ASP A 737 67.38 -22.82 -14.60
CA ASP A 737 66.88 -23.68 -13.52
C ASP A 737 66.38 -22.87 -12.31
N GLY A 738 66.44 -21.53 -12.32
CA GLY A 738 65.97 -20.62 -11.31
C GLY A 738 66.99 -20.30 -10.23
N ILE A 739 68.23 -20.79 -10.30
CA ILE A 739 69.29 -20.64 -9.33
C ILE A 739 70.53 -20.10 -10.06
N VAL A 740 71.20 -19.14 -9.46
CA VAL A 740 72.51 -18.74 -9.99
C VAL A 740 73.61 -19.47 -9.26
N ASP A 741 74.22 -20.44 -9.91
CA ASP A 741 75.22 -21.35 -9.30
C ASP A 741 76.37 -21.63 -10.22
N ILE A 742 77.20 -22.61 -9.87
CA ILE A 742 78.42 -22.99 -10.69
C ILE A 742 78.04 -23.54 -12.05
N SER A 743 76.86 -24.07 -12.25
CA SER A 743 76.36 -24.57 -13.53
C SER A 743 76.23 -23.43 -14.58
N ASP A 744 75.75 -22.25 -14.13
CA ASP A 744 75.62 -21.05 -14.95
C ASP A 744 76.99 -20.56 -15.40
N VAL A 745 77.94 -20.48 -14.48
CA VAL A 745 79.35 -20.13 -14.79
C VAL A 745 79.90 -21.08 -15.82
N SER A 746 79.59 -22.37 -15.62
CA SER A 746 80.09 -23.42 -16.54
C SER A 746 79.43 -23.32 -17.92
N LYS A 747 78.13 -22.98 -18.01
CA LYS A 747 77.44 -22.81 -19.28
C LYS A 747 77.99 -21.61 -20.05
N VAL A 748 78.20 -20.46 -19.40
CA VAL A 748 78.83 -19.28 -20.05
C VAL A 748 80.23 -19.62 -20.48
N ALA A 749 80.99 -20.32 -19.69
CA ALA A 749 82.35 -20.76 -20.10
C ALA A 749 82.30 -21.69 -21.33
N TYR A 750 81.32 -22.56 -21.49
CA TYR A 750 81.09 -23.33 -22.67
C TYR A 750 80.74 -22.52 -23.90
N MET A 751 79.93 -21.46 -23.74
CA MET A 751 79.67 -20.47 -24.83
C MET A 751 80.92 -19.78 -25.26
N VAL A 752 81.71 -19.28 -24.37
CA VAL A 752 83.04 -18.60 -24.66
C VAL A 752 83.99 -19.47 -25.43
N VAL A 753 84.08 -20.78 -25.16
CA VAL A 753 84.92 -21.71 -25.90
C VAL A 753 84.29 -22.35 -27.12
N GLY A 754 83.08 -21.87 -27.51
CA GLY A 754 82.38 -22.33 -28.73
C GLY A 754 81.82 -23.76 -28.67
N LYS A 755 81.57 -24.28 -27.46
CA LYS A 755 80.91 -25.60 -27.25
C LYS A 755 79.41 -25.52 -27.16
N GLU A 756 78.86 -24.36 -26.84
CA GLU A 756 77.50 -23.98 -26.87
C GLU A 756 77.27 -22.73 -27.74
N PRO A 757 76.05 -22.52 -28.32
CA PRO A 757 75.76 -21.32 -29.07
C PRO A 757 75.78 -20.08 -28.13
N GLU A 758 76.28 -18.97 -28.65
CA GLU A 758 76.35 -17.73 -27.93
C GLU A 758 74.93 -17.20 -27.72
N ASP A 759 74.54 -16.93 -26.45
CA ASP A 759 73.31 -16.28 -26.07
C ASP A 759 73.61 -14.93 -25.40
N LEU A 760 73.30 -13.83 -26.10
CA LEU A 760 73.57 -12.47 -25.59
C LEU A 760 72.85 -12.16 -24.28
N ALA A 761 71.87 -12.99 -23.84
CA ALA A 761 71.30 -12.92 -22.48
C ALA A 761 72.37 -13.21 -21.40
N ALA A 762 73.50 -13.82 -21.81
CA ALA A 762 74.65 -14.11 -20.99
C ALA A 762 75.73 -13.00 -21.06
N ASP A 763 75.55 -11.89 -21.76
CA ASP A 763 76.42 -10.71 -21.78
C ASP A 763 76.15 -9.85 -20.53
N PHE A 764 76.68 -10.26 -19.41
CA PHE A 764 76.51 -9.62 -18.09
C PHE A 764 77.38 -8.36 -17.92
N ASN A 765 78.39 -8.21 -18.72
CA ASN A 765 79.20 -7.00 -18.69
C ASN A 765 78.80 -5.96 -19.74
N GLN A 766 77.81 -6.33 -20.60
CA GLN A 766 77.14 -5.44 -21.57
C GLN A 766 78.10 -4.93 -22.66
N ASN A 767 79.09 -5.72 -23.04
CA ASN A 767 80.11 -5.29 -24.08
C ASN A 767 79.69 -5.79 -25.49
N GLY A 768 78.52 -6.48 -25.64
CA GLY A 768 77.95 -6.96 -26.89
C GLY A 768 78.49 -8.31 -27.32
N LYS A 769 79.10 -9.06 -26.41
CA LYS A 769 79.68 -10.42 -26.65
C LYS A 769 79.61 -11.20 -25.37
N VAL A 770 79.51 -12.49 -25.47
CA VAL A 770 79.64 -13.41 -24.32
C VAL A 770 81.10 -13.85 -24.26
N ASP A 771 81.78 -13.37 -23.22
CA ASP A 771 83.24 -13.62 -23.04
C ASP A 771 83.59 -14.08 -21.62
N ILE A 772 84.88 -14.32 -21.35
CA ILE A 772 85.32 -14.78 -20.04
C ILE A 772 84.96 -13.81 -18.87
N GLY A 773 84.77 -12.54 -19.23
CA GLY A 773 84.38 -11.54 -18.27
C GLY A 773 82.97 -11.75 -17.75
N ASP A 774 82.08 -12.29 -18.55
CA ASP A 774 80.70 -12.59 -18.16
C ASP A 774 80.65 -13.78 -17.22
N ALA A 775 81.39 -14.86 -17.54
CA ALA A 775 81.52 -16.00 -16.65
C ALA A 775 82.08 -15.60 -15.30
N ALA A 776 83.15 -14.70 -15.38
CA ALA A 776 83.71 -14.18 -14.12
C ALA A 776 82.78 -13.35 -13.33
N LYS A 777 81.94 -12.55 -13.95
CA LYS A 777 80.94 -11.72 -13.28
C LYS A 777 79.88 -12.55 -12.55
N ILE A 778 79.38 -13.60 -13.18
CA ILE A 778 78.48 -14.55 -12.50
C ILE A 778 79.20 -15.28 -11.34
N ALA A 779 80.45 -15.71 -11.56
CA ALA A 779 81.24 -16.37 -10.52
C ALA A 779 81.43 -15.42 -9.30
N TYR A 780 81.73 -14.15 -9.55
CA TYR A 780 81.83 -13.15 -8.47
C TYR A 780 80.53 -12.88 -7.73
N TYR A 781 79.43 -12.84 -8.44
CA TYR A 781 78.12 -12.73 -7.84
C TYR A 781 77.77 -13.99 -6.98
N PHE A 782 77.97 -15.18 -7.55
CA PHE A 782 77.75 -16.47 -6.88
C PHE A 782 78.53 -16.62 -5.57
N VAL A 783 79.77 -16.12 -5.55
CA VAL A 783 80.61 -16.16 -4.34
C VAL A 783 80.42 -14.92 -3.41
N GLY A 784 79.39 -14.09 -3.66
CA GLY A 784 79.03 -12.93 -2.84
C GLY A 784 80.10 -11.78 -2.92
N LYS A 785 80.83 -11.67 -3.97
CA LYS A 785 81.87 -10.60 -4.18
C LYS A 785 81.25 -9.33 -4.79
N ILE A 786 80.14 -9.43 -5.46
CA ILE A 786 79.38 -8.31 -6.03
C ILE A 786 77.90 -8.52 -5.63
N GLU A 787 77.18 -7.40 -5.42
CA GLU A 787 75.75 -7.46 -4.98
C GLU A 787 74.79 -7.44 -6.16
N VAL A 788 75.23 -7.10 -7.38
CA VAL A 788 74.38 -6.99 -8.57
C VAL A 788 75.14 -7.50 -9.79
N LEU A 789 74.46 -8.40 -10.53
CA LEU A 789 75.04 -8.88 -11.83
C LEU A 789 74.81 -7.89 -12.99
#